data_7e966e0b9107ee8ee2c0c3b9e091caa5
#
_entry.id   7e966e0b9107ee8ee2c0c3b9e091caa5
#
_cell.length_a   1.000
_cell.length_b   1.000
_cell.length_c   1.000
_cell.angle_alpha   90.00
_cell.angle_beta   90.00
_cell.angle_gamma   90.00
#
_symmetry.space_group_name_H-M   'P 1'
#
loop_
_entity.id
_entity.type
_entity.pdbx_description
1 polymer ?
#
loop_
_entity_poly.entity_id
_entity_poly.type
_entity_poly.pdbx_seq_one_letter_code
_entity_poly.pdbx_strand_id
1 'polypeptide(L)'
;MVYKLCIFLAAAISGAWMATQDLAARLQYDGILGEPSFFYMDHPYYAPWRYYGWYRDLHAYIPGIFQKTYFYLYGGLLIGVLLLFFLQKKPRLTSHGSAHWGEYDDIVKMDLVSASGVVVGLYDNGFKRFCTKILRKLELCKNEKVAYAELAFDREQEDRMERGHAKLQRLEDALATVKNTKKKQALQRQKEKLERRLAHPLRYDAKRDSFLSVYPYVWLHKALQKLLMRQKHFYLRDNSNKHLAVIAPTRSGKGVGLIIPTLLGSWKESVIVNDIKSENWGITAGYRKRMGQIVVKFEPTAEDGSSARWNPLEEIPIGKPGEIAAAQNLAYILANFEGKEKLDHWGANAALVITVVILHLIYAHYADPKNYPNFPSLYKVAAFLKSNVVPKIDEEGRPVQKTVDGVLVEEVDAKGFLDTLKSLKDFEHVPEGGIEIREWSKEKRAYVMRHFDASDLREIYPQAQSIERMPHTHPIIYQNFIEILSKPDNECGSIISTANTALKEYLDPTLAMNTSCSDFCIDDAMNERRPMSLYLVTPPSDLLRLAPIFRLFFEMMVQHHAKRIGKYEHGRAKALYKHKCLFLMDEFSSLGNLKSFAATLSYIAGYGMKVFLINQGLPQINAIYGRDNQILMNCHLQIIYAPNDNDTGKYAESLIGQQTIQVESETARGGWGLSNKDYTKSETGRALITADEIKRLGEEELIIASGSPPIRTDKVKYYETNYFLKKLVDAPAVSDVIRQQPNPLRERLIRQKKHERKLEAAKEKVFRYEPEG
;
A
#
# COMPACT_ATOMS: atom_id res chain seq x y z
N MET A 1 -25.29 11.94 23.95
CA MET A 1 -26.58 12.04 24.67
C MET A 1 -27.13 10.66 25.03
N VAL A 2 -27.31 9.75 24.09
CA VAL A 2 -27.88 8.38 24.32
C VAL A 2 -27.11 7.58 25.38
N TYR A 3 -25.78 7.56 25.34
CA TYR A 3 -24.93 6.84 26.30
C TYR A 3 -25.13 7.30 27.76
N LYS A 4 -25.26 8.62 27.98
CA LYS A 4 -25.50 9.20 29.32
C LYS A 4 -26.87 8.79 29.83
N LEU A 5 -27.87 8.79 28.96
CA LEU A 5 -29.24 8.36 29.28
C LEU A 5 -29.25 6.85 29.63
N CYS A 6 -28.52 6.01 28.89
CA CYS A 6 -28.40 4.60 29.19
C CYS A 6 -27.79 4.31 30.57
N ILE A 7 -26.77 5.06 30.98
CA ILE A 7 -26.12 4.92 32.29
C ILE A 7 -27.10 5.36 33.41
N PHE A 8 -27.79 6.47 33.23
CA PHE A 8 -28.79 6.90 34.16
C PHE A 8 -29.91 5.87 34.33
N LEU A 9 -30.47 5.41 33.21
CA LEU A 9 -31.51 4.37 33.20
C LEU A 9 -31.02 3.05 33.83
N ALA A 10 -29.81 2.63 33.58
CA ALA A 10 -29.24 1.44 34.18
C ALA A 10 -29.13 1.59 35.71
N ALA A 11 -28.70 2.73 36.22
CA ALA A 11 -28.62 2.99 37.66
C ALA A 11 -30.02 3.05 38.29
N ALA A 12 -30.98 3.69 37.66
CA ALA A 12 -32.36 3.77 38.12
C ALA A 12 -33.03 2.38 38.12
N ILE A 13 -32.87 1.59 37.06
CA ILE A 13 -33.40 0.21 36.97
C ILE A 13 -32.74 -0.69 38.02
N SER A 14 -31.45 -0.56 38.29
CA SER A 14 -30.78 -1.32 39.36
C SER A 14 -31.32 -0.98 40.73
N GLY A 15 -31.56 0.31 41.01
CA GLY A 15 -32.20 0.77 42.26
C GLY A 15 -33.63 0.20 42.42
N ALA A 16 -34.41 0.26 41.35
CA ALA A 16 -35.76 -0.31 41.34
C ALA A 16 -35.75 -1.85 41.54
N TRP A 17 -34.78 -2.52 40.91
CA TRP A 17 -34.63 -3.98 41.10
C TRP A 17 -34.24 -4.35 42.52
N MET A 18 -33.31 -3.61 43.16
CA MET A 18 -32.94 -3.81 44.56
C MET A 18 -34.12 -3.56 45.49
N ALA A 19 -34.90 -2.47 45.25
CA ALA A 19 -36.12 -2.21 46.00
C ALA A 19 -37.17 -3.31 45.88
N THR A 20 -37.29 -3.91 44.67
CA THR A 20 -38.23 -5.03 44.44
C THR A 20 -37.83 -6.24 45.23
N GLN A 21 -36.51 -6.63 45.19
CA GLN A 21 -36.03 -7.79 45.94
C GLN A 21 -36.12 -7.60 47.47
N ASP A 22 -35.75 -6.40 47.98
CA ASP A 22 -35.85 -6.11 49.41
C ASP A 22 -37.29 -6.13 49.89
N LEU A 23 -38.22 -5.60 49.09
CA LEU A 23 -39.65 -5.68 49.40
C LEU A 23 -40.15 -7.13 49.44
N ALA A 24 -39.80 -7.95 48.43
CA ALA A 24 -40.18 -9.36 48.39
C ALA A 24 -39.61 -10.13 49.57
N ALA A 25 -38.36 -9.88 49.96
CA ALA A 25 -37.74 -10.47 51.13
C ALA A 25 -38.42 -10.10 52.43
N ARG A 26 -38.79 -8.83 52.60
CA ARG A 26 -39.53 -8.35 53.81
C ARG A 26 -40.94 -8.92 53.92
N LEU A 27 -41.56 -9.25 52.80
CA LEU A 27 -42.85 -9.94 52.73
C LEU A 27 -42.69 -11.47 52.69
N GLN A 28 -41.50 -11.98 53.03
CA GLN A 28 -41.18 -13.40 53.12
C GLN A 28 -41.59 -14.20 51.88
N TYR A 29 -41.55 -13.54 50.69
CA TYR A 29 -41.93 -14.17 49.41
C TYR A 29 -43.36 -14.73 49.39
N ASP A 30 -44.28 -14.06 50.10
CA ASP A 30 -45.68 -14.47 50.18
C ASP A 30 -46.34 -14.57 48.80
N GLY A 31 -47.30 -15.51 48.66
CA GLY A 31 -48.02 -15.73 47.41
C GLY A 31 -48.79 -14.55 46.85
N ILE A 32 -49.08 -13.50 47.68
CA ILE A 32 -49.63 -12.22 47.25
C ILE A 32 -48.77 -11.49 46.23
N LEU A 33 -47.46 -11.75 46.21
CA LEU A 33 -46.49 -11.16 45.28
C LEU A 33 -46.62 -11.72 43.85
N GLY A 34 -47.37 -12.79 43.69
CA GLY A 34 -47.51 -13.50 42.43
C GLY A 34 -46.27 -14.31 42.05
N GLU A 35 -46.28 -14.90 40.85
CA GLU A 35 -45.16 -15.77 40.40
C GLU A 35 -43.85 -14.97 40.20
N PRO A 36 -42.72 -15.52 40.69
CA PRO A 36 -41.40 -14.94 40.45
C PRO A 36 -41.05 -14.92 38.96
N SER A 37 -40.24 -13.95 38.55
CA SER A 37 -39.78 -13.84 37.16
C SER A 37 -38.76 -14.92 36.80
N PHE A 38 -37.96 -15.39 37.78
CA PHE A 38 -37.03 -16.51 37.64
C PHE A 38 -36.54 -16.97 39.03
N PHE A 39 -36.02 -18.19 39.12
CA PHE A 39 -35.35 -18.71 40.29
C PHE A 39 -33.84 -18.80 40.08
N TYR A 40 -33.06 -18.46 41.08
CA TYR A 40 -31.61 -18.65 41.09
C TYR A 40 -31.19 -19.23 42.44
N MET A 41 -30.56 -20.41 42.44
CA MET A 41 -30.25 -21.18 43.68
C MET A 41 -31.44 -21.31 44.63
N ASP A 42 -32.59 -21.72 44.09
CA ASP A 42 -33.88 -21.85 44.80
C ASP A 42 -34.45 -20.55 45.41
N HIS A 43 -33.81 -19.41 45.12
CA HIS A 43 -34.31 -18.11 45.54
C HIS A 43 -35.17 -17.48 44.45
N PRO A 44 -36.38 -17.00 44.77
CA PRO A 44 -37.25 -16.32 43.79
C PRO A 44 -36.79 -14.87 43.55
N TYR A 45 -36.72 -14.49 42.28
CA TYR A 45 -36.41 -13.12 41.86
C TYR A 45 -37.54 -12.52 41.04
N TYR A 46 -37.81 -11.25 41.31
CA TYR A 46 -38.90 -10.48 40.68
C TYR A 46 -38.33 -9.37 39.78
N ALA A 47 -39.03 -9.08 38.68
CA ALA A 47 -38.66 -8.01 37.79
C ALA A 47 -38.88 -6.62 38.41
N PRO A 48 -38.04 -5.62 38.12
CA PRO A 48 -38.10 -4.31 38.79
C PRO A 48 -39.44 -3.56 38.61
N TRP A 49 -40.19 -3.80 37.54
CA TRP A 49 -41.52 -3.22 37.32
C TRP A 49 -42.61 -3.80 38.22
N ARG A 50 -42.41 -4.95 38.84
CA ARG A 50 -43.36 -5.50 39.82
C ARG A 50 -43.53 -4.63 41.04
N TYR A 51 -42.48 -3.86 41.39
CA TYR A 51 -42.54 -2.93 42.50
C TYR A 51 -43.69 -1.92 42.36
N TYR A 52 -43.94 -1.39 41.14
CA TYR A 52 -45.04 -0.44 40.91
C TYR A 52 -46.41 -1.09 41.06
N GLY A 53 -46.62 -2.31 40.61
CA GLY A 53 -47.85 -3.06 40.83
C GLY A 53 -48.12 -3.27 42.32
N TRP A 54 -47.10 -3.78 43.04
CA TRP A 54 -47.23 -3.99 44.48
C TRP A 54 -47.41 -2.70 45.26
N TYR A 55 -46.78 -1.61 44.82
CA TYR A 55 -47.00 -0.29 45.42
C TYR A 55 -48.47 0.14 45.30
N ARG A 56 -49.06 0.02 44.13
CA ARG A 56 -50.46 0.36 43.89
C ARG A 56 -51.42 -0.49 44.73
N ASP A 57 -51.15 -1.77 44.85
CA ASP A 57 -52.08 -2.70 45.43
C ASP A 57 -51.89 -2.88 46.96
N LEU A 58 -50.69 -2.72 47.49
CA LEU A 58 -50.36 -3.06 48.89
C LEU A 58 -49.93 -1.85 49.75
N HIS A 59 -49.54 -0.74 49.15
CA HIS A 59 -49.00 0.45 49.90
C HIS A 59 -49.99 0.98 50.96
N ALA A 60 -51.29 0.99 50.69
CA ALA A 60 -52.31 1.44 51.62
C ALA A 60 -52.36 0.59 52.90
N TYR A 61 -51.99 -0.68 52.83
CA TYR A 61 -52.06 -1.66 53.95
C TYR A 61 -50.74 -1.76 54.74
N ILE A 62 -49.60 -1.56 54.05
CA ILE A 62 -48.27 -1.77 54.66
C ILE A 62 -47.29 -0.61 54.30
N PRO A 63 -47.64 0.66 54.56
CA PRO A 63 -46.83 1.80 54.13
C PRO A 63 -45.42 1.79 54.73
N GLY A 64 -45.22 1.26 55.95
CA GLY A 64 -43.92 1.26 56.63
C GLY A 64 -42.88 0.35 56.00
N ILE A 65 -43.32 -0.69 55.28
CA ILE A 65 -42.38 -1.58 54.54
C ILE A 65 -41.90 -0.88 53.27
N PHE A 66 -42.80 -0.23 52.56
CA PHE A 66 -42.41 0.54 51.33
C PHE A 66 -41.47 1.72 51.65
N GLN A 67 -41.69 2.42 52.79
CA GLN A 67 -40.77 3.50 53.17
C GLN A 67 -39.32 3.05 53.32
N LYS A 68 -39.07 1.83 53.83
CA LYS A 68 -37.73 1.28 53.97
C LYS A 68 -37.06 0.96 52.62
N THR A 69 -37.85 0.65 51.60
CA THR A 69 -37.33 0.34 50.24
C THR A 69 -37.08 1.58 49.39
N TYR A 70 -37.61 2.76 49.78
CA TYR A 70 -37.33 4.03 49.08
C TYR A 70 -35.85 4.40 49.03
N PHE A 71 -35.06 3.95 50.02
CA PHE A 71 -33.64 4.16 50.04
C PHE A 71 -32.96 3.62 48.75
N TYR A 72 -33.36 2.45 48.25
CA TYR A 72 -32.81 1.86 47.04
C TYR A 72 -33.29 2.63 45.80
N LEU A 73 -34.56 3.05 45.74
CA LEU A 73 -35.07 3.84 44.61
C LEU A 73 -34.37 5.16 44.48
N TYR A 74 -34.35 5.96 45.56
CA TYR A 74 -33.70 7.25 45.59
C TYR A 74 -32.17 7.13 45.47
N GLY A 75 -31.58 6.09 46.05
CA GLY A 75 -30.14 5.79 45.89
C GLY A 75 -29.75 5.51 44.46
N GLY A 76 -30.53 4.69 43.74
CA GLY A 76 -30.32 4.42 42.32
C GLY A 76 -30.44 5.70 41.45
N LEU A 77 -31.42 6.52 41.70
CA LEU A 77 -31.60 7.80 41.02
C LEU A 77 -30.43 8.77 41.33
N LEU A 78 -30.05 8.91 42.61
CA LEU A 78 -28.92 9.75 43.03
C LEU A 78 -27.63 9.35 42.39
N ILE A 79 -27.32 8.03 42.38
CA ILE A 79 -26.13 7.47 41.71
C ILE A 79 -26.19 7.78 40.21
N GLY A 80 -27.36 7.65 39.58
CA GLY A 80 -27.55 7.99 38.17
C GLY A 80 -27.25 9.47 37.89
N VAL A 81 -27.72 10.37 38.72
CA VAL A 81 -27.44 11.82 38.61
C VAL A 81 -25.97 12.15 38.86
N LEU A 82 -25.35 11.54 39.89
CA LEU A 82 -23.93 11.73 40.17
C LEU A 82 -23.06 11.23 39.00
N LEU A 83 -23.40 10.07 38.43
CA LEU A 83 -22.69 9.55 37.25
C LEU A 83 -22.84 10.50 36.05
N LEU A 84 -24.02 11.09 35.82
CA LEU A 84 -24.20 12.09 34.77
C LEU A 84 -23.34 13.33 35.00
N PHE A 85 -23.21 13.79 36.25
CA PHE A 85 -22.38 14.95 36.60
C PHE A 85 -20.88 14.65 36.37
N PHE A 86 -20.39 13.48 36.81
CA PHE A 86 -18.97 13.07 36.58
C PHE A 86 -18.64 12.82 35.09
N LEU A 87 -19.65 12.54 34.26
CA LEU A 87 -19.48 12.34 32.83
C LEU A 87 -19.62 13.65 32.01
N GLN A 88 -19.75 14.80 32.64
CA GLN A 88 -19.72 16.09 31.92
C GLN A 88 -18.29 16.36 31.44
N LYS A 89 -18.12 16.49 30.12
CA LYS A 89 -16.84 16.96 29.53
C LYS A 89 -16.70 18.45 29.94
N LYS A 90 -15.58 18.77 30.56
CA LYS A 90 -15.21 20.19 30.80
C LYS A 90 -15.07 20.88 29.44
N PRO A 91 -15.52 22.14 29.29
CA PRO A 91 -15.28 22.92 28.08
C PRO A 91 -13.78 23.04 27.86
N ARG A 92 -13.35 22.88 26.61
CA ARG A 92 -11.92 23.02 26.25
C ARG A 92 -11.57 24.50 26.22
N LEU A 93 -10.47 24.85 26.83
CA LEU A 93 -9.89 26.18 26.76
C LEU A 93 -9.17 26.32 25.41
N THR A 94 -9.31 27.49 24.77
CA THR A 94 -8.77 27.71 23.40
C THR A 94 -8.07 29.06 23.23
N SER A 95 -7.82 29.78 24.31
CA SER A 95 -7.24 31.13 24.28
C SER A 95 -5.84 31.19 23.67
N HIS A 96 -5.01 30.19 23.91
CA HIS A 96 -3.65 30.10 23.41
C HIS A 96 -3.42 28.97 22.41
N GLY A 97 -4.39 28.05 22.21
CA GLY A 97 -4.32 26.97 21.26
C GLY A 97 -5.48 26.01 21.42
N SER A 98 -5.92 25.43 20.29
CA SER A 98 -7.08 24.52 20.22
C SER A 98 -6.70 23.06 19.99
N ALA A 99 -5.41 22.75 19.93
CA ALA A 99 -4.95 21.38 19.67
C ALA A 99 -5.40 20.41 20.77
N HIS A 100 -5.84 19.25 20.36
CA HIS A 100 -6.30 18.19 21.26
C HIS A 100 -6.17 16.84 20.59
N TRP A 101 -6.09 15.77 21.37
CA TRP A 101 -6.08 14.42 20.85
C TRP A 101 -7.40 14.04 20.21
N GLY A 102 -7.33 13.45 19.03
CA GLY A 102 -8.49 12.94 18.30
C GLY A 102 -9.22 11.83 19.06
N GLU A 103 -10.53 11.95 19.14
CA GLU A 103 -11.41 10.93 19.71
C GLU A 103 -11.93 10.00 18.60
N TYR A 104 -12.68 8.95 18.96
CA TYR A 104 -13.24 7.99 18.02
C TYR A 104 -14.06 8.66 16.89
N ASP A 105 -14.86 9.68 17.21
CA ASP A 105 -15.68 10.39 16.23
C ASP A 105 -14.80 11.12 15.18
N ASP A 106 -13.63 11.59 15.59
CA ASP A 106 -12.67 12.20 14.66
C ASP A 106 -12.03 11.14 13.75
N ILE A 107 -11.71 9.96 14.29
CA ILE A 107 -11.19 8.81 13.50
C ILE A 107 -12.21 8.40 12.44
N VAL A 108 -13.51 8.37 12.78
CA VAL A 108 -14.60 8.09 11.83
C VAL A 108 -14.70 9.16 10.75
N LYS A 109 -14.58 10.45 11.12
CA LYS A 109 -14.57 11.57 10.15
C LYS A 109 -13.38 11.52 9.21
N MET A 110 -12.23 11.02 9.68
CA MET A 110 -11.02 10.82 8.88
C MET A 110 -11.11 9.61 7.92
N ASP A 111 -12.22 8.84 7.97
CA ASP A 111 -12.43 7.60 7.21
C ASP A 111 -11.36 6.52 7.44
N LEU A 112 -10.82 6.48 8.66
CA LEU A 112 -9.81 5.48 9.05
C LEU A 112 -10.41 4.16 9.57
N VAL A 113 -11.74 4.01 9.57
CA VAL A 113 -12.48 2.82 10.02
C VAL A 113 -12.93 1.96 8.83
N SER A 114 -12.12 1.89 7.80
CA SER A 114 -12.42 1.12 6.59
C SER A 114 -12.14 -0.37 6.75
N ALA A 115 -12.90 -1.22 6.03
CA ALA A 115 -12.68 -2.66 6.00
C ALA A 115 -11.43 -3.07 5.21
N SER A 116 -10.95 -2.20 4.32
CA SER A 116 -9.75 -2.36 3.49
C SER A 116 -8.99 -1.04 3.43
N GLY A 117 -7.75 -1.07 3.03
CA GLY A 117 -6.90 0.11 2.91
C GLY A 117 -5.49 -0.13 3.46
N VAL A 118 -4.69 0.93 3.49
CA VAL A 118 -3.37 0.91 4.12
C VAL A 118 -3.55 0.91 5.64
N VAL A 119 -2.90 -0.01 6.34
CA VAL A 119 -2.89 -0.04 7.81
C VAL A 119 -2.05 1.14 8.31
N VAL A 120 -2.63 1.93 9.20
CA VAL A 120 -2.01 3.16 9.73
C VAL A 120 -1.89 3.18 11.25
N GLY A 121 -2.40 2.16 11.94
CA GLY A 121 -2.27 2.03 13.38
C GLY A 121 -3.30 1.09 14.01
N LEU A 122 -3.22 0.95 15.33
CA LEU A 122 -4.12 0.15 16.14
C LEU A 122 -4.79 1.04 17.18
N TYR A 123 -6.07 1.33 17.01
CA TYR A 123 -6.84 2.08 18.00
C TYR A 123 -7.40 1.14 19.07
N ASP A 124 -6.95 1.32 20.29
CA ASP A 124 -7.49 0.63 21.48
C ASP A 124 -8.21 1.64 22.38
N ASN A 125 -9.50 1.41 22.56
CA ASN A 125 -10.29 2.18 23.51
C ASN A 125 -9.98 1.64 24.93
N GLY A 126 -9.38 2.48 25.79
CA GLY A 126 -9.07 2.13 27.19
C GLY A 126 -10.25 1.59 27.99
N PHE A 127 -11.48 2.02 27.65
CA PHE A 127 -12.72 1.48 28.16
C PHE A 127 -12.91 0.01 27.78
N LYS A 128 -12.46 -0.40 26.60
CA LYS A 128 -12.47 -1.79 26.16
C LYS A 128 -11.51 -2.66 26.99
N ARG A 129 -10.29 -2.17 27.25
CA ARG A 129 -9.33 -2.88 28.13
C ARG A 129 -9.98 -3.14 29.50
N PHE A 130 -10.67 -2.14 30.03
CA PHE A 130 -11.40 -2.23 31.29
C PHE A 130 -12.54 -3.25 31.22
N CYS A 131 -13.40 -3.18 30.21
CA CYS A 131 -14.51 -4.13 30.02
C CYS A 131 -14.04 -5.54 29.74
N THR A 132 -13.01 -5.73 28.90
CA THR A 132 -12.41 -7.06 28.66
C THR A 132 -11.81 -7.64 29.94
N LYS A 133 -11.20 -6.81 30.79
CA LYS A 133 -10.66 -7.22 32.08
C LYS A 133 -11.76 -7.66 33.05
N ILE A 134 -12.90 -6.96 33.08
CA ILE A 134 -14.10 -7.35 33.86
C ILE A 134 -14.70 -8.65 33.33
N LEU A 135 -14.92 -8.75 32.00
CA LEU A 135 -15.48 -9.95 31.37
C LEU A 135 -14.58 -11.18 31.59
N ARG A 136 -13.25 -11.01 31.54
CA ARG A 136 -12.28 -12.07 31.88
C ARG A 136 -12.38 -12.46 33.35
N LYS A 137 -12.50 -11.49 34.29
CA LYS A 137 -12.67 -11.78 35.70
C LYS A 137 -13.98 -12.52 36.02
N LEU A 138 -15.05 -12.23 35.29
CA LEU A 138 -16.33 -12.86 35.41
C LEU A 138 -16.41 -14.24 34.70
N GLU A 139 -15.28 -14.76 34.19
CA GLU A 139 -15.17 -16.02 33.44
C GLU A 139 -16.01 -16.08 32.13
N LEU A 140 -16.73 -15.01 31.81
CA LEU A 140 -17.61 -14.93 30.63
C LEU A 140 -16.78 -14.92 29.30
N CYS A 141 -15.50 -14.56 29.36
CA CYS A 141 -14.59 -14.57 28.20
C CYS A 141 -13.86 -15.92 28.01
N LYS A 142 -13.92 -16.86 28.98
CA LYS A 142 -13.25 -18.15 28.92
C LYS A 142 -14.02 -19.22 28.17
N ASN A 143 -15.15 -18.87 27.56
CA ASN A 143 -15.94 -19.88 26.86
C ASN A 143 -15.25 -20.21 25.51
N GLU A 144 -14.35 -21.20 25.52
CA GLU A 144 -13.64 -21.75 24.37
C GLU A 144 -14.56 -22.08 23.20
N LYS A 145 -15.82 -22.47 23.49
CA LYS A 145 -16.83 -22.77 22.47
C LYS A 145 -17.27 -21.57 21.66
N VAL A 146 -17.30 -20.34 22.25
CA VAL A 146 -17.66 -19.11 21.52
C VAL A 146 -16.52 -18.68 20.61
N ALA A 147 -15.30 -18.71 21.12
CA ALA A 147 -14.12 -18.43 20.32
C ALA A 147 -13.96 -19.46 19.17
N TYR A 148 -14.30 -20.72 19.44
CA TYR A 148 -14.28 -21.79 18.42
C TYR A 148 -15.36 -21.58 17.34
N ALA A 149 -16.55 -21.14 17.71
CA ALA A 149 -17.64 -20.87 16.75
C ALA A 149 -17.33 -19.63 15.88
N GLU A 150 -16.74 -18.57 16.45
CA GLU A 150 -16.28 -17.40 15.68
C GLU A 150 -15.14 -17.77 14.71
N LEU A 151 -14.19 -18.58 15.17
CA LEU A 151 -13.12 -19.11 14.33
C LEU A 151 -13.63 -20.03 13.21
N ALA A 152 -14.65 -20.85 13.49
CA ALA A 152 -15.26 -21.72 12.49
C ALA A 152 -16.03 -20.91 11.44
N PHE A 153 -16.71 -19.84 11.84
CA PHE A 153 -17.43 -18.94 10.94
C PHE A 153 -16.47 -18.16 10.04
N ASP A 154 -15.38 -17.63 10.57
CA ASP A 154 -14.38 -16.92 9.79
C ASP A 154 -13.69 -17.85 8.77
N ARG A 155 -13.39 -19.10 9.17
CA ARG A 155 -12.90 -20.13 8.24
C ARG A 155 -13.91 -20.46 7.14
N GLU A 156 -15.18 -20.64 7.47
CA GLU A 156 -16.23 -20.92 6.49
C GLU A 156 -16.43 -19.77 5.50
N GLN A 157 -16.21 -18.52 5.93
CA GLN A 157 -16.20 -17.34 5.09
C GLN A 157 -14.99 -17.35 4.13
N GLU A 158 -13.79 -17.63 4.66
CA GLU A 158 -12.57 -17.72 3.86
C GLU A 158 -12.67 -18.85 2.82
N ASP A 159 -13.06 -20.06 3.24
CA ASP A 159 -13.26 -21.21 2.36
C ASP A 159 -14.31 -20.98 1.27
N ARG A 160 -15.35 -20.20 1.57
CA ARG A 160 -16.39 -19.84 0.60
C ARG A 160 -15.84 -18.86 -0.43
N MET A 161 -15.08 -17.85 0.00
CA MET A 161 -14.45 -16.89 -0.89
C MET A 161 -13.45 -17.60 -1.79
N GLU A 162 -12.62 -18.46 -1.25
CA GLU A 162 -11.62 -19.23 -2.00
C GLU A 162 -12.27 -20.16 -3.04
N ARG A 163 -13.28 -20.96 -2.63
CA ARG A 163 -14.07 -21.79 -3.55
C ARG A 163 -14.82 -20.97 -4.59
N GLY A 164 -15.31 -19.79 -4.21
CA GLY A 164 -15.99 -18.86 -5.11
C GLY A 164 -15.06 -18.31 -6.17
N HIS A 165 -13.85 -17.90 -5.81
CA HIS A 165 -12.84 -17.40 -6.73
C HIS A 165 -12.33 -18.51 -7.66
N ALA A 166 -12.08 -19.72 -7.14
CA ALA A 166 -11.71 -20.86 -7.97
C ALA A 166 -12.80 -21.21 -9.01
N LYS A 167 -14.08 -21.11 -8.62
CA LYS A 167 -15.20 -21.32 -9.53
C LYS A 167 -15.34 -20.18 -10.56
N LEU A 168 -15.07 -18.95 -10.17
CA LEU A 168 -15.05 -17.79 -11.05
C LEU A 168 -13.99 -17.97 -12.14
N GLN A 169 -12.81 -18.39 -11.76
CA GLN A 169 -11.70 -18.67 -12.68
C GLN A 169 -12.07 -19.77 -13.69
N ARG A 170 -12.68 -20.87 -13.22
CA ARG A 170 -13.18 -21.93 -14.14
C ARG A 170 -14.23 -21.46 -15.12
N LEU A 171 -15.11 -20.54 -14.70
CA LEU A 171 -16.12 -19.93 -15.59
C LEU A 171 -15.47 -18.99 -16.61
N GLU A 172 -14.41 -18.27 -16.25
CA GLU A 172 -13.64 -17.42 -17.15
C GLU A 172 -12.87 -18.25 -18.19
N ASP A 173 -12.25 -19.35 -17.76
CA ASP A 173 -11.57 -20.28 -18.65
C ASP A 173 -12.56 -20.93 -19.64
N ALA A 174 -13.74 -21.32 -19.14
CA ALA A 174 -14.79 -21.86 -19.96
C ALA A 174 -15.36 -20.82 -20.96
N LEU A 175 -15.50 -19.55 -20.56
CA LEU A 175 -15.90 -18.46 -21.43
C LEU A 175 -14.89 -18.17 -22.55
N ALA A 176 -13.60 -18.37 -22.27
CA ALA A 176 -12.54 -18.17 -23.25
C ALA A 176 -12.52 -19.25 -24.35
N THR A 177 -13.00 -20.47 -24.04
CA THR A 177 -12.95 -21.64 -24.93
C THR A 177 -14.23 -21.88 -25.73
N VAL A 178 -15.38 -21.35 -25.29
CA VAL A 178 -16.69 -21.64 -25.90
C VAL A 178 -16.96 -20.75 -27.10
N LYS A 179 -17.11 -21.38 -28.28
CA LYS A 179 -17.48 -20.71 -29.54
C LYS A 179 -19.00 -20.50 -29.71
N ASN A 180 -19.82 -21.28 -29.01
CA ASN A 180 -21.30 -21.20 -29.16
C ASN A 180 -21.89 -20.01 -28.40
N THR A 181 -22.52 -19.08 -29.07
CA THR A 181 -23.07 -17.82 -28.57
C THR A 181 -24.09 -17.99 -27.43
N LYS A 182 -25.02 -18.95 -27.54
CA LYS A 182 -26.02 -19.22 -26.50
C LYS A 182 -25.37 -19.77 -25.21
N LYS A 183 -24.40 -20.65 -25.36
CA LYS A 183 -23.67 -21.22 -24.23
C LYS A 183 -22.76 -20.17 -23.57
N LYS A 184 -22.16 -19.26 -24.34
CA LYS A 184 -21.36 -18.12 -23.85
C LYS A 184 -22.20 -17.16 -23.03
N GLN A 185 -23.43 -16.82 -23.49
CA GLN A 185 -24.35 -15.96 -22.71
C GLN A 185 -24.80 -16.60 -21.39
N ALA A 186 -25.07 -17.91 -21.40
CA ALA A 186 -25.45 -18.63 -20.18
C ALA A 186 -24.27 -18.64 -19.11
N LEU A 187 -23.05 -18.87 -19.56
CA LEU A 187 -21.85 -18.81 -18.71
C LEU A 187 -21.60 -17.40 -18.20
N GLN A 188 -21.81 -16.38 -19.02
CA GLN A 188 -21.69 -14.99 -18.63
C GLN A 188 -22.68 -14.62 -17.51
N ARG A 189 -23.95 -15.03 -17.61
CA ARG A 189 -24.95 -14.84 -16.56
C ARG A 189 -24.60 -15.56 -15.27
N GLN A 190 -24.00 -16.76 -15.36
CA GLN A 190 -23.53 -17.50 -14.19
C GLN A 190 -22.35 -16.80 -13.52
N LYS A 191 -21.43 -16.24 -14.31
CA LYS A 191 -20.30 -15.44 -13.82
C LYS A 191 -20.80 -14.22 -13.05
N GLU A 192 -21.66 -13.39 -13.65
CA GLU A 192 -22.22 -12.20 -13.02
C GLU A 192 -22.99 -12.50 -11.72
N LYS A 193 -23.75 -13.63 -11.71
CA LYS A 193 -24.46 -14.06 -10.50
C LYS A 193 -23.50 -14.47 -9.39
N LEU A 194 -22.39 -15.09 -9.73
CA LEU A 194 -21.35 -15.49 -8.78
C LEU A 194 -20.58 -14.27 -8.24
N GLU A 195 -20.20 -13.32 -9.12
CA GLU A 195 -19.57 -12.05 -8.74
C GLU A 195 -20.43 -11.25 -7.77
N ARG A 196 -21.74 -11.12 -8.03
CA ARG A 196 -22.68 -10.46 -7.10
C ARG A 196 -22.76 -11.17 -5.74
N ARG A 197 -22.70 -12.51 -5.73
CA ARG A 197 -22.70 -13.28 -4.48
C ARG A 197 -21.40 -13.13 -3.68
N LEU A 198 -20.26 -12.97 -4.35
CA LEU A 198 -18.96 -12.77 -3.71
C LEU A 198 -18.77 -11.32 -3.23
N ALA A 199 -19.38 -10.36 -3.92
CA ALA A 199 -19.36 -8.94 -3.54
C ALA A 199 -20.13 -8.65 -2.24
N HIS A 200 -21.09 -9.50 -1.87
CA HIS A 200 -21.84 -9.34 -0.63
C HIS A 200 -21.30 -10.28 0.47
N PRO A 201 -20.89 -9.74 1.63
CA PRO A 201 -20.55 -10.57 2.79
C PRO A 201 -21.74 -11.42 3.17
N LEU A 202 -21.49 -12.65 3.67
CA LEU A 202 -22.55 -13.48 4.20
C LEU A 202 -23.32 -12.69 5.26
N ARG A 203 -24.58 -12.41 5.02
CA ARG A 203 -25.47 -12.02 6.10
C ARG A 203 -25.52 -13.18 7.08
N TYR A 204 -25.24 -12.88 8.32
CA TYR A 204 -25.41 -13.83 9.42
C TYR A 204 -26.83 -14.37 9.38
N ASP A 205 -27.00 -15.65 9.09
CA ASP A 205 -28.31 -16.25 8.91
C ASP A 205 -28.97 -16.38 10.26
N ALA A 206 -30.12 -15.73 10.45
CA ALA A 206 -30.88 -15.71 11.71
C ALA A 206 -31.25 -17.14 12.23
N LYS A 207 -31.23 -18.15 11.34
CA LYS A 207 -31.42 -19.58 11.74
C LYS A 207 -30.20 -20.14 12.49
N ARG A 208 -29.00 -19.62 12.32
CA ARG A 208 -27.82 -19.96 13.16
C ARG A 208 -27.82 -19.22 14.49
N ASP A 209 -28.55 -18.11 14.61
CA ASP A 209 -28.81 -17.47 15.92
C ASP A 209 -29.61 -18.34 16.86
N SER A 210 -30.37 -19.34 16.38
CA SER A 210 -31.08 -20.30 17.24
C SER A 210 -30.09 -21.20 18.00
N PHE A 211 -28.92 -21.52 17.49
CA PHE A 211 -27.88 -22.25 18.22
C PHE A 211 -27.24 -21.40 19.33
N LEU A 212 -27.23 -20.06 19.14
CA LEU A 212 -26.73 -19.10 20.11
C LEU A 212 -27.79 -18.70 21.15
N SER A 213 -29.09 -18.91 20.88
CA SER A 213 -30.20 -18.66 21.83
C SER A 213 -30.20 -19.62 23.01
N VAL A 214 -29.55 -20.78 22.89
CA VAL A 214 -29.38 -21.74 23.99
C VAL A 214 -28.39 -21.23 25.05
N TYR A 215 -27.58 -20.19 24.72
CA TYR A 215 -26.63 -19.60 25.66
C TYR A 215 -26.88 -18.09 25.80
N PRO A 216 -27.72 -17.67 26.78
CA PRO A 216 -28.00 -16.23 27.01
C PRO A 216 -26.73 -15.42 27.27
N TYR A 217 -25.64 -16.03 27.74
CA TYR A 217 -24.33 -15.43 27.93
C TYR A 217 -23.64 -15.06 26.60
N VAL A 218 -23.85 -15.84 25.54
CA VAL A 218 -23.30 -15.56 24.21
C VAL A 218 -23.99 -14.35 23.59
N TRP A 219 -25.32 -14.27 23.78
CA TRP A 219 -26.08 -13.10 23.32
C TRP A 219 -25.67 -11.84 24.11
N LEU A 220 -25.54 -11.97 25.44
CA LEU A 220 -25.09 -10.87 26.30
C LEU A 220 -23.66 -10.42 25.94
N HIS A 221 -22.75 -11.36 25.67
CA HIS A 221 -21.39 -11.10 25.22
C HIS A 221 -21.39 -10.40 23.85
N LYS A 222 -22.20 -10.88 22.88
CA LYS A 222 -22.35 -10.22 21.57
C LYS A 222 -23.05 -8.87 21.68
N ALA A 223 -24.06 -8.72 22.52
CA ALA A 223 -24.73 -7.46 22.78
C ALA A 223 -23.78 -6.46 23.45
N LEU A 224 -23.02 -6.89 24.45
CA LEU A 224 -21.96 -6.10 25.08
C LEU A 224 -20.81 -5.80 24.09
N GLN A 225 -20.38 -6.73 23.27
CA GLN A 225 -19.42 -6.48 22.18
C GLN A 225 -19.99 -5.47 21.17
N LYS A 226 -21.25 -5.59 20.78
CA LYS A 226 -21.91 -4.65 19.86
C LYS A 226 -22.13 -3.27 20.48
N LEU A 227 -22.40 -3.21 21.77
CA LEU A 227 -22.63 -1.97 22.52
C LEU A 227 -21.32 -1.27 22.91
N LEU A 228 -20.34 -2.04 23.39
CA LEU A 228 -19.05 -1.54 23.89
C LEU A 228 -18.00 -1.46 22.80
N MET A 229 -18.12 -2.33 21.77
CA MET A 229 -17.24 -2.44 20.63
C MET A 229 -18.05 -2.21 19.37
N ARG A 230 -18.49 -0.99 19.11
CA ARG A 230 -19.12 -0.58 17.85
C ARG A 230 -18.30 -0.97 16.59
N GLN A 231 -17.21 -1.75 16.76
CA GLN A 231 -16.23 -2.03 15.73
C GLN A 231 -15.84 -3.49 15.62
N LYS A 232 -15.99 -4.02 14.41
CA LYS A 232 -15.24 -5.18 13.94
C LYS A 232 -13.77 -4.89 13.60
N HIS A 233 -13.32 -3.62 13.63
CA HIS A 233 -12.03 -3.19 13.08
C HIS A 233 -11.27 -2.37 14.12
N PHE A 234 -10.26 -3.01 14.71
CA PHE A 234 -9.30 -2.36 15.61
C PHE A 234 -8.16 -1.71 14.82
N TYR A 235 -7.93 -2.17 13.59
CA TYR A 235 -6.90 -1.63 12.73
C TYR A 235 -7.45 -0.40 12.01
N LEU A 236 -6.79 0.73 12.23
CA LEU A 236 -7.03 1.92 11.45
C LEU A 236 -6.53 1.71 10.04
N ARG A 237 -7.36 2.00 9.05
CA ARG A 237 -7.05 1.79 7.63
C ARG A 237 -7.48 2.96 6.81
N ASP A 238 -6.54 3.48 6.03
CA ASP A 238 -6.83 4.52 5.05
C ASP A 238 -7.08 3.91 3.65
N ASN A 239 -8.33 4.00 3.20
CA ASN A 239 -8.75 3.57 1.85
C ASN A 239 -8.95 4.74 0.88
N SER A 240 -8.63 5.97 1.29
CA SER A 240 -8.69 7.14 0.43
C SER A 240 -7.63 7.05 -0.70
N ASN A 241 -7.74 7.93 -1.68
CA ASN A 241 -6.71 8.05 -2.72
C ASN A 241 -5.53 8.95 -2.28
N LYS A 242 -5.58 9.54 -1.09
CA LYS A 242 -4.57 10.46 -0.59
C LYS A 242 -3.26 9.76 -0.28
N HIS A 243 -2.14 10.44 -0.48
CA HIS A 243 -0.82 9.90 -0.20
C HIS A 243 -0.51 9.88 1.30
N LEU A 244 0.35 8.94 1.71
CA LEU A 244 0.80 8.77 3.09
C LEU A 244 2.33 8.86 3.16
N ALA A 245 2.81 9.46 4.25
CA ALA A 245 4.22 9.42 4.62
C ALA A 245 4.40 8.82 6.01
N VAL A 246 5.45 8.05 6.19
CA VAL A 246 5.89 7.51 7.49
C VAL A 246 7.30 7.98 7.77
N ILE A 247 7.49 8.50 8.95
CA ILE A 247 8.81 8.83 9.48
C ILE A 247 9.06 7.92 10.68
N ALA A 248 9.92 6.92 10.46
CA ALA A 248 10.14 5.84 11.43
C ALA A 248 11.60 5.36 11.37
N PRO A 249 12.38 5.49 12.46
CA PRO A 249 13.75 5.05 12.50
C PRO A 249 13.94 3.57 12.19
N THR A 250 15.17 3.16 11.93
CA THR A 250 15.51 1.73 11.80
C THR A 250 15.14 0.97 13.07
N ARG A 251 14.65 -0.28 12.89
CA ARG A 251 14.21 -1.17 13.98
C ARG A 251 13.06 -0.62 14.84
N SER A 252 12.36 0.41 14.40
CA SER A 252 11.18 0.96 15.08
C SER A 252 9.90 0.16 14.90
N GLY A 253 9.92 -0.89 14.06
CA GLY A 253 8.76 -1.74 13.79
C GLY A 253 7.92 -1.32 12.57
N LYS A 254 8.41 -0.44 11.68
CA LYS A 254 7.68 0.04 10.48
C LYS A 254 7.19 -1.11 9.58
N GLY A 255 8.06 -2.08 9.28
CA GLY A 255 7.71 -3.26 8.48
C GLY A 255 6.66 -4.12 9.17
N VAL A 256 6.87 -4.39 10.46
CA VAL A 256 5.99 -5.21 11.30
C VAL A 256 4.59 -4.57 11.48
N GLY A 257 4.55 -3.24 11.65
CA GLY A 257 3.34 -2.53 12.04
C GLY A 257 2.49 -2.03 10.88
N LEU A 258 3.12 -1.64 9.78
CA LEU A 258 2.44 -0.95 8.68
C LEU A 258 2.51 -1.72 7.37
N ILE A 259 3.71 -2.16 6.94
CA ILE A 259 3.93 -2.77 5.63
C ILE A 259 3.28 -4.17 5.56
N ILE A 260 3.73 -5.08 6.42
CA ILE A 260 3.26 -6.48 6.41
C ILE A 260 1.75 -6.57 6.68
N PRO A 261 1.15 -5.86 7.68
CA PRO A 261 -0.30 -5.84 7.86
C PRO A 261 -1.08 -5.32 6.65
N THR A 262 -0.55 -4.31 5.97
CA THR A 262 -1.15 -3.79 4.74
C THR A 262 -1.15 -4.84 3.63
N LEU A 263 -0.03 -5.54 3.42
CA LEU A 263 0.13 -6.55 2.38
C LEU A 263 -0.59 -7.86 2.72
N LEU A 264 -0.72 -8.23 4.00
CA LEU A 264 -1.46 -9.41 4.45
C LEU A 264 -2.99 -9.22 4.45
N GLY A 265 -3.53 -8.63 3.39
CA GLY A 265 -4.95 -8.61 3.07
C GLY A 265 -5.73 -7.40 3.53
N SER A 266 -5.06 -6.35 4.02
CA SER A 266 -5.73 -5.06 4.24
C SER A 266 -5.87 -4.29 2.92
N TRP A 267 -4.82 -4.19 2.13
CA TRP A 267 -4.86 -3.64 0.77
C TRP A 267 -5.13 -4.75 -0.25
N LYS A 268 -6.27 -4.70 -0.95
CA LYS A 268 -6.72 -5.75 -1.87
C LYS A 268 -6.45 -5.46 -3.34
N GLU A 269 -6.20 -4.21 -3.67
CA GLU A 269 -5.90 -3.71 -5.01
C GLU A 269 -4.43 -3.98 -5.39
N SER A 270 -4.03 -3.52 -6.57
CA SER A 270 -2.65 -3.66 -7.03
C SER A 270 -1.66 -2.92 -6.14
N VAL A 271 -0.45 -3.45 -6.04
CA VAL A 271 0.63 -2.84 -5.27
C VAL A 271 1.98 -3.04 -5.95
N ILE A 272 2.80 -2.01 -5.91
CA ILE A 272 4.21 -2.06 -6.26
C ILE A 272 5.00 -1.82 -4.97
N VAL A 273 5.80 -2.78 -4.57
CA VAL A 273 6.57 -2.76 -3.32
C VAL A 273 8.04 -2.60 -3.66
N ASN A 274 8.66 -1.51 -3.19
CA ASN A 274 10.11 -1.41 -3.16
C ASN A 274 10.62 -2.22 -1.96
N ASP A 275 11.18 -3.40 -2.22
CA ASP A 275 11.50 -4.43 -1.23
C ASP A 275 13.01 -4.62 -1.09
N ILE A 276 13.61 -3.85 -0.21
CA ILE A 276 15.02 -4.02 0.14
C ILE A 276 15.13 -5.24 1.05
N LYS A 277 15.95 -6.22 0.67
CA LYS A 277 16.18 -7.52 1.36
C LYS A 277 15.22 -8.65 1.03
N SER A 278 14.22 -8.47 0.15
CA SER A 278 13.24 -9.52 -0.18
C SER A 278 12.38 -10.01 0.99
N GLU A 279 12.31 -9.23 2.09
CA GLU A 279 11.57 -9.59 3.30
C GLU A 279 10.06 -9.52 3.06
N ASN A 280 9.61 -8.46 2.38
CA ASN A 280 8.18 -8.26 2.07
C ASN A 280 7.69 -9.34 1.09
N TRP A 281 8.49 -9.71 0.10
CA TRP A 281 8.22 -10.85 -0.78
C TRP A 281 8.09 -12.14 0.03
N GLY A 282 9.09 -12.46 0.85
CA GLY A 282 9.14 -13.71 1.62
C GLY A 282 7.91 -13.92 2.52
N ILE A 283 7.43 -12.85 3.16
CA ILE A 283 6.35 -12.94 4.15
C ILE A 283 4.97 -12.83 3.49
N THR A 284 4.81 -12.04 2.43
CA THR A 284 3.46 -11.64 1.97
C THR A 284 3.06 -12.18 0.60
N ALA A 285 4.02 -12.53 -0.27
CA ALA A 285 3.76 -12.96 -1.64
C ALA A 285 2.88 -14.22 -1.72
N GLY A 286 3.11 -15.20 -0.83
CA GLY A 286 2.30 -16.42 -0.77
C GLY A 286 0.84 -16.15 -0.48
N TYR A 287 0.55 -15.28 0.48
CA TYR A 287 -0.82 -14.90 0.80
C TYR A 287 -1.50 -14.14 -0.34
N ARG A 288 -0.81 -13.18 -0.96
CA ARG A 288 -1.34 -12.42 -2.09
C ARG A 288 -1.66 -13.33 -3.28
N LYS A 289 -0.81 -14.33 -3.52
CA LYS A 289 -1.09 -15.37 -4.53
C LYS A 289 -2.31 -16.22 -4.16
N ARG A 290 -2.44 -16.61 -2.88
CA ARG A 290 -3.62 -17.33 -2.36
C ARG A 290 -4.91 -16.51 -2.52
N MET A 291 -4.84 -15.19 -2.41
CA MET A 291 -5.98 -14.28 -2.69
C MET A 291 -6.33 -14.18 -4.18
N GLY A 292 -5.63 -14.85 -5.07
CA GLY A 292 -5.88 -14.84 -6.51
C GLY A 292 -5.22 -13.69 -7.26
N GLN A 293 -4.30 -12.97 -6.67
CA GLN A 293 -3.56 -11.91 -7.35
C GLN A 293 -2.44 -12.47 -8.23
N ILE A 294 -2.03 -11.70 -9.22
CA ILE A 294 -0.82 -11.95 -9.99
C ILE A 294 0.35 -11.46 -9.15
N VAL A 295 1.28 -12.34 -8.81
CA VAL A 295 2.39 -12.01 -7.91
C VAL A 295 3.70 -12.08 -8.65
N VAL A 296 4.27 -10.92 -8.90
CA VAL A 296 5.49 -10.75 -9.71
C VAL A 296 6.63 -10.27 -8.81
N LYS A 297 7.79 -10.92 -8.95
CA LYS A 297 9.06 -10.49 -8.38
C LYS A 297 9.97 -10.03 -9.51
N PHE A 298 10.43 -8.80 -9.46
CA PHE A 298 11.47 -8.27 -10.33
C PHE A 298 12.70 -7.99 -9.48
N GLU A 299 13.68 -8.86 -9.62
CA GLU A 299 15.00 -8.78 -8.98
C GLU A 299 16.04 -8.79 -10.10
N PRO A 300 16.53 -7.60 -10.52
CA PRO A 300 17.39 -7.48 -11.70
C PRO A 300 18.69 -8.29 -11.62
N THR A 301 19.15 -8.60 -10.41
CA THR A 301 20.37 -9.36 -10.11
C THR A 301 20.14 -10.83 -9.79
N ALA A 302 18.93 -11.36 -9.99
CA ALA A 302 18.66 -12.78 -9.77
C ALA A 302 19.32 -13.66 -10.85
N GLU A 303 20.08 -14.66 -10.42
CA GLU A 303 20.83 -15.56 -11.30
C GLU A 303 20.11 -16.90 -11.55
N ASP A 304 19.09 -17.20 -10.74
CA ASP A 304 18.46 -18.52 -10.66
C ASP A 304 17.19 -18.68 -11.52
N GLY A 305 16.75 -17.61 -12.20
CA GLY A 305 15.50 -17.59 -12.96
C GLY A 305 14.23 -17.47 -12.11
N SER A 306 14.34 -17.17 -10.81
CA SER A 306 13.20 -16.94 -9.92
C SER A 306 12.49 -15.61 -10.19
N SER A 307 13.21 -14.63 -10.76
CA SER A 307 12.73 -13.31 -11.13
C SER A 307 11.92 -13.33 -12.42
N ALA A 308 10.94 -12.42 -12.55
CA ALA A 308 10.43 -11.98 -13.83
C ALA A 308 11.42 -11.01 -14.47
N ARG A 309 11.34 -10.86 -15.78
CA ARG A 309 12.17 -9.96 -16.58
C ARG A 309 11.35 -8.75 -17.02
N TRP A 310 12.02 -7.62 -17.17
CA TRP A 310 11.39 -6.40 -17.68
C TRP A 310 12.37 -5.61 -18.56
N ASN A 311 12.00 -5.43 -19.82
CA ASN A 311 12.74 -4.61 -20.79
C ASN A 311 12.00 -3.29 -21.00
N PRO A 312 12.54 -2.15 -20.56
CA PRO A 312 11.87 -0.86 -20.72
C PRO A 312 11.68 -0.45 -22.19
N LEU A 313 12.46 -1.00 -23.15
CA LEU A 313 12.31 -0.72 -24.56
C LEU A 313 11.00 -1.31 -25.13
N GLU A 314 10.49 -2.41 -24.57
CA GLU A 314 9.19 -3.00 -24.95
C GLU A 314 7.98 -2.15 -24.52
N GLU A 315 8.17 -1.11 -23.71
CA GLU A 315 7.11 -0.15 -23.35
C GLU A 315 6.94 0.96 -24.41
N ILE A 316 7.84 1.06 -25.38
CA ILE A 316 7.78 2.06 -26.46
C ILE A 316 6.71 1.62 -27.48
N PRO A 317 5.70 2.45 -27.79
CA PRO A 317 4.62 2.12 -28.72
C PRO A 317 5.05 2.29 -30.19
N ILE A 318 5.84 1.35 -30.69
CA ILE A 318 6.46 1.40 -32.01
C ILE A 318 5.43 1.53 -33.14
N GLY A 319 5.69 2.43 -34.09
CA GLY A 319 4.80 2.71 -35.21
C GLY A 319 3.45 3.28 -34.78
N LYS A 320 3.43 4.07 -33.70
CA LYS A 320 2.25 4.80 -33.21
C LYS A 320 2.59 6.25 -32.86
N PRO A 321 1.63 7.17 -32.92
CA PRO A 321 1.82 8.52 -32.39
C PRO A 321 2.23 8.47 -30.93
N GLY A 322 3.40 9.00 -30.59
CA GLY A 322 3.95 8.99 -29.23
C GLY A 322 5.14 8.06 -29.02
N GLU A 323 5.59 7.29 -30.02
CA GLU A 323 6.79 6.49 -29.93
C GLU A 323 8.04 7.36 -29.64
N ILE A 324 8.16 8.50 -30.33
CA ILE A 324 9.28 9.44 -30.13
C ILE A 324 9.27 9.97 -28.70
N ALA A 325 8.13 10.46 -28.23
CA ALA A 325 8.00 10.96 -26.87
C ALA A 325 8.35 9.89 -25.83
N ALA A 326 7.95 8.64 -26.06
CA ALA A 326 8.27 7.52 -25.16
C ALA A 326 9.78 7.21 -25.18
N ALA A 327 10.40 7.18 -26.37
CA ALA A 327 11.84 6.94 -26.51
C ALA A 327 12.67 8.10 -25.90
N GLN A 328 12.28 9.36 -26.17
CA GLN A 328 12.93 10.54 -25.60
C GLN A 328 12.82 10.58 -24.06
N ASN A 329 11.64 10.30 -23.51
CA ASN A 329 11.44 10.24 -22.07
C ASN A 329 12.31 9.17 -21.43
N LEU A 330 12.36 7.97 -22.03
CA LEU A 330 13.22 6.90 -21.56
C LEU A 330 14.70 7.31 -21.60
N ALA A 331 15.16 7.85 -22.72
CA ALA A 331 16.54 8.31 -22.88
C ALA A 331 16.90 9.45 -21.92
N TYR A 332 15.97 10.39 -21.70
CA TYR A 332 16.16 11.48 -20.73
C TYR A 332 16.36 10.94 -19.29
N ILE A 333 15.53 9.97 -18.87
CA ILE A 333 15.67 9.36 -17.54
C ILE A 333 16.99 8.61 -17.41
N LEU A 334 17.39 7.88 -18.45
CA LEU A 334 18.68 7.18 -18.49
C LEU A 334 19.87 8.15 -18.42
N ALA A 335 19.87 9.22 -19.23
CA ALA A 335 20.92 10.22 -19.22
C ALA A 335 20.97 11.02 -17.91
N ASN A 336 19.83 11.13 -17.20
CA ASN A 336 19.73 11.79 -15.90
C ASN A 336 19.95 10.82 -14.73
N PHE A 337 20.96 9.97 -14.82
CA PHE A 337 21.25 8.97 -13.79
C PHE A 337 21.59 9.56 -12.40
N GLU A 338 22.02 10.83 -12.34
CA GLU A 338 22.25 11.56 -11.09
C GLU A 338 20.96 12.20 -10.51
N GLY A 339 19.88 12.29 -11.27
CA GLY A 339 18.62 12.91 -10.85
C GLY A 339 18.70 14.43 -10.74
N LYS A 340 19.46 15.10 -11.63
CA LYS A 340 19.53 16.56 -11.73
C LYS A 340 18.16 17.14 -12.12
N GLU A 341 17.91 18.40 -11.77
CA GLU A 341 16.65 19.06 -12.14
C GLU A 341 16.51 19.26 -13.63
N LYS A 342 17.60 19.62 -14.30
CA LYS A 342 17.73 19.71 -15.75
C LYS A 342 19.04 19.08 -16.17
N LEU A 343 18.99 18.39 -17.30
CA LEU A 343 20.21 17.94 -17.93
C LEU A 343 21.03 19.17 -18.42
N ASP A 344 22.32 19.08 -18.21
CA ASP A 344 23.27 20.01 -18.83
C ASP A 344 23.38 19.74 -20.34
N HIS A 345 24.22 20.51 -21.03
CA HIS A 345 24.44 20.35 -22.46
C HIS A 345 24.86 18.93 -22.85
N TRP A 346 25.75 18.33 -22.08
CA TRP A 346 26.27 16.98 -22.34
C TRP A 346 25.21 15.90 -22.11
N GLY A 347 24.49 15.99 -21.03
CA GLY A 347 23.39 15.07 -20.70
C GLY A 347 22.23 15.14 -21.68
N ALA A 348 21.86 16.35 -22.14
CA ALA A 348 20.79 16.53 -23.13
C ALA A 348 21.18 15.91 -24.48
N ASN A 349 22.42 16.11 -24.92
CA ASN A 349 22.91 15.49 -26.17
C ASN A 349 23.14 13.99 -26.02
N ALA A 350 23.55 13.51 -24.85
CA ALA A 350 23.61 12.05 -24.55
C ALA A 350 22.21 11.41 -24.64
N ALA A 351 21.17 12.09 -24.14
CA ALA A 351 19.79 11.61 -24.29
C ALA A 351 19.35 11.56 -25.75
N LEU A 352 19.78 12.51 -26.59
CA LEU A 352 19.55 12.48 -28.03
C LEU A 352 20.19 11.25 -28.67
N VAL A 353 21.45 10.98 -28.36
CA VAL A 353 22.19 9.81 -28.89
C VAL A 353 21.52 8.51 -28.42
N ILE A 354 21.17 8.40 -27.15
CA ILE A 354 20.48 7.23 -26.61
C ILE A 354 19.13 7.03 -27.31
N THR A 355 18.34 8.10 -27.51
CA THR A 355 17.04 8.04 -28.22
C THR A 355 17.19 7.46 -29.62
N VAL A 356 18.14 7.97 -30.39
CA VAL A 356 18.30 7.58 -31.78
C VAL A 356 18.80 6.14 -31.89
N VAL A 357 19.72 5.73 -31.02
CA VAL A 357 20.22 4.35 -31.00
C VAL A 357 19.11 3.37 -30.57
N ILE A 358 18.30 3.71 -29.59
CA ILE A 358 17.15 2.89 -29.20
C ILE A 358 16.21 2.68 -30.38
N LEU A 359 15.76 3.76 -31.03
CA LEU A 359 14.82 3.69 -32.14
C LEU A 359 15.43 2.93 -33.32
N HIS A 360 16.69 3.24 -33.68
CA HIS A 360 17.40 2.52 -34.76
C HIS A 360 17.43 1.00 -34.49
N LEU A 361 17.87 0.58 -33.32
CA LEU A 361 17.99 -0.85 -33.01
C LEU A 361 16.62 -1.57 -32.96
N ILE A 362 15.55 -0.88 -32.55
CA ILE A 362 14.21 -1.45 -32.57
C ILE A 362 13.73 -1.65 -34.01
N TYR A 363 13.81 -0.62 -34.85
CA TYR A 363 13.38 -0.72 -36.24
C TYR A 363 14.29 -1.68 -37.04
N ALA A 364 15.60 -1.68 -36.80
CA ALA A 364 16.52 -2.61 -37.43
C ALA A 364 16.20 -4.08 -37.11
N HIS A 365 15.74 -4.38 -35.88
CA HIS A 365 15.28 -5.71 -35.54
C HIS A 365 14.10 -6.19 -36.42
N TYR A 366 13.17 -5.31 -36.75
CA TYR A 366 12.04 -5.64 -37.60
C TYR A 366 12.36 -5.61 -39.09
N ALA A 367 13.22 -4.68 -39.52
CA ALA A 367 13.61 -4.52 -40.93
C ALA A 367 14.64 -5.55 -41.39
N ASP A 368 15.58 -5.88 -40.52
CA ASP A 368 16.68 -6.82 -40.85
C ASP A 368 16.89 -7.83 -39.72
N PRO A 369 15.95 -8.78 -39.52
CA PRO A 369 16.02 -9.77 -38.45
C PRO A 369 17.21 -10.75 -38.60
N LYS A 370 17.86 -10.77 -39.74
CA LYS A 370 19.04 -11.59 -39.97
C LYS A 370 20.26 -11.04 -39.23
N ASN A 371 20.47 -9.75 -39.31
CA ASN A 371 21.59 -9.07 -38.62
C ASN A 371 21.21 -8.64 -37.21
N TYR A 372 19.91 -8.38 -36.95
CA TYR A 372 19.36 -7.96 -35.65
C TYR A 372 18.33 -8.98 -35.13
N PRO A 373 18.74 -10.24 -34.83
CA PRO A 373 17.80 -11.35 -34.57
C PRO A 373 16.97 -11.20 -33.29
N ASN A 374 17.48 -10.46 -32.31
CA ASN A 374 16.82 -10.29 -31.01
C ASN A 374 16.33 -8.86 -30.85
N PHE A 375 15.13 -8.70 -30.28
CA PHE A 375 14.63 -7.39 -29.87
C PHE A 375 15.66 -6.72 -28.93
N PRO A 376 15.98 -5.44 -29.13
CA PRO A 376 17.03 -4.79 -28.35
C PRO A 376 16.66 -4.64 -26.88
N SER A 377 17.68 -4.65 -26.04
CA SER A 377 17.63 -4.33 -24.61
C SER A 377 18.60 -3.21 -24.30
N LEU A 378 18.54 -2.67 -23.07
CA LEU A 378 19.51 -1.64 -22.64
C LEU A 378 20.96 -2.12 -22.74
N TYR A 379 21.22 -3.42 -22.55
CA TYR A 379 22.52 -4.02 -22.82
C TYR A 379 22.94 -3.85 -24.28
N LYS A 380 22.03 -4.10 -25.24
CA LYS A 380 22.32 -3.94 -26.66
C LYS A 380 22.57 -2.48 -27.04
N VAL A 381 21.84 -1.55 -26.46
CA VAL A 381 22.06 -0.09 -26.64
C VAL A 381 23.46 0.31 -26.12
N ALA A 382 23.81 -0.13 -24.90
CA ALA A 382 25.12 0.13 -24.31
C ALA A 382 26.26 -0.51 -25.10
N ALA A 383 26.08 -1.75 -25.54
CA ALA A 383 27.07 -2.48 -26.35
C ALA A 383 27.26 -1.82 -27.73
N PHE A 384 26.18 -1.36 -28.37
CA PHE A 384 26.24 -0.66 -29.66
C PHE A 384 27.06 0.62 -29.54
N LEU A 385 26.82 1.45 -28.53
CA LEU A 385 27.59 2.67 -28.29
C LEU A 385 29.06 2.37 -28.01
N LYS A 386 29.35 1.33 -27.24
CA LYS A 386 30.71 0.97 -26.83
C LYS A 386 31.49 0.27 -27.93
N SER A 387 30.87 -0.52 -28.78
CA SER A 387 31.57 -1.31 -29.83
C SER A 387 32.15 -0.42 -30.95
N ASN A 388 31.65 0.80 -31.07
CA ASN A 388 32.07 1.75 -32.13
C ASN A 388 32.92 2.90 -31.60
N VAL A 389 33.40 2.79 -30.35
CA VAL A 389 34.23 3.81 -29.71
C VAL A 389 35.61 3.22 -29.42
N VAL A 390 36.66 3.86 -29.94
CA VAL A 390 38.04 3.43 -29.71
C VAL A 390 38.66 4.39 -28.70
N PRO A 391 39.43 3.93 -27.69
CA PRO A 391 40.21 4.84 -26.84
C PRO A 391 41.14 5.68 -27.71
N LYS A 392 41.20 6.97 -27.46
CA LYS A 392 42.20 7.84 -28.13
C LYS A 392 43.56 7.46 -27.60
N ILE A 393 44.46 7.15 -28.51
CA ILE A 393 45.81 6.69 -28.19
C ILE A 393 46.79 7.84 -28.46
N ASP A 394 47.73 8.08 -27.55
CA ASP A 394 48.85 9.03 -27.79
C ASP A 394 49.89 8.46 -28.78
N GLU A 395 50.89 9.26 -29.13
CA GLU A 395 51.94 8.83 -30.05
C GLU A 395 52.78 7.65 -29.54
N GLU A 396 52.64 7.33 -28.24
CA GLU A 396 53.33 6.19 -27.58
C GLU A 396 52.41 4.95 -27.42
N GLY A 397 51.19 5.02 -27.95
CA GLY A 397 50.24 3.89 -27.91
C GLY A 397 49.48 3.73 -26.57
N ARG A 398 49.45 4.74 -25.71
CA ARG A 398 48.77 4.70 -24.43
C ARG A 398 47.41 5.46 -24.50
N PRO A 399 46.38 5.00 -23.74
CA PRO A 399 45.12 5.72 -23.67
C PRO A 399 45.29 7.14 -23.11
N VAL A 400 44.85 8.14 -23.85
CA VAL A 400 44.83 9.53 -23.39
C VAL A 400 43.79 9.68 -22.29
N GLN A 401 44.21 10.18 -21.11
CA GLN A 401 43.32 10.41 -19.96
C GLN A 401 43.03 11.89 -19.79
N LYS A 402 41.75 12.21 -19.53
CA LYS A 402 41.29 13.58 -19.25
C LYS A 402 40.62 13.60 -17.86
N THR A 403 40.91 14.64 -17.11
CA THR A 403 40.25 14.87 -15.81
C THR A 403 38.95 15.63 -16.05
N VAL A 404 37.81 15.01 -15.71
CA VAL A 404 36.47 15.61 -15.72
C VAL A 404 35.94 15.54 -14.29
N ASP A 405 35.65 16.70 -13.71
CA ASP A 405 35.16 16.84 -12.33
C ASP A 405 36.01 16.10 -11.25
N GLY A 406 37.34 16.10 -11.46
CA GLY A 406 38.28 15.45 -10.53
C GLY A 406 38.44 13.92 -10.72
N VAL A 407 37.77 13.34 -11.69
CA VAL A 407 37.89 11.91 -12.06
C VAL A 407 38.67 11.78 -13.36
N LEU A 408 39.66 10.88 -13.38
CA LEU A 408 40.38 10.53 -14.60
C LEU A 408 39.49 9.67 -15.50
N VAL A 409 39.14 10.16 -16.68
CA VAL A 409 38.33 9.46 -17.69
C VAL A 409 39.19 9.27 -18.94
N GLU A 410 39.14 8.09 -19.55
CA GLU A 410 39.82 7.87 -20.84
C GLU A 410 39.14 8.69 -21.95
N GLU A 411 39.92 9.46 -22.68
CA GLU A 411 39.45 10.19 -23.85
C GLU A 411 39.15 9.18 -24.97
N VAL A 412 37.93 9.23 -25.51
CA VAL A 412 37.48 8.28 -26.53
C VAL A 412 37.48 8.97 -27.90
N ASP A 413 37.93 8.25 -28.91
CA ASP A 413 37.80 8.68 -30.31
C ASP A 413 36.42 8.26 -30.84
N ALA A 414 35.60 9.25 -31.13
CA ALA A 414 34.25 9.05 -31.65
C ALA A 414 34.24 8.68 -33.15
N LYS A 415 35.39 8.68 -33.85
CA LYS A 415 35.45 8.49 -35.29
C LYS A 415 34.77 7.20 -35.74
N GLY A 416 35.02 6.07 -35.10
CA GLY A 416 34.38 4.80 -35.42
C GLY A 416 32.84 4.84 -35.24
N PHE A 417 32.33 5.49 -34.19
CA PHE A 417 30.91 5.68 -34.01
C PHE A 417 30.29 6.60 -35.05
N LEU A 418 30.93 7.72 -35.36
CA LEU A 418 30.49 8.64 -36.42
C LEU A 418 30.48 7.97 -37.79
N ASP A 419 31.48 7.15 -38.12
CA ASP A 419 31.51 6.39 -39.37
C ASP A 419 30.37 5.34 -39.40
N THR A 420 30.05 4.73 -38.29
CA THR A 420 28.87 3.86 -38.18
C THR A 420 27.58 4.65 -38.43
N LEU A 421 27.40 5.82 -37.81
CA LEU A 421 26.20 6.66 -38.04
C LEU A 421 26.11 7.10 -39.51
N LYS A 422 27.24 7.43 -40.16
CA LYS A 422 27.29 7.74 -41.61
C LYS A 422 26.80 6.59 -42.46
N SER A 423 27.17 5.34 -42.09
CA SER A 423 26.74 4.15 -42.83
C SER A 423 25.25 3.79 -42.57
N LEU A 424 24.73 4.18 -41.41
CA LEU A 424 23.35 3.87 -41.00
C LEU A 424 22.35 4.98 -41.23
N LYS A 425 22.80 6.21 -41.64
CA LYS A 425 21.89 7.35 -41.86
C LYS A 425 20.80 7.07 -42.89
N ASP A 426 21.14 6.27 -43.92
CA ASP A 426 20.27 5.91 -45.03
C ASP A 426 19.67 4.50 -44.87
N PHE A 427 19.72 3.92 -43.66
CA PHE A 427 19.17 2.60 -43.35
C PHE A 427 17.67 2.57 -43.61
N GLU A 428 17.20 1.53 -44.29
CA GLU A 428 15.79 1.31 -44.57
C GLU A 428 15.10 0.68 -43.33
N HIS A 429 14.55 1.56 -42.48
CA HIS A 429 13.86 1.15 -41.25
C HIS A 429 12.49 0.50 -41.53
N VAL A 430 11.89 0.86 -42.67
CA VAL A 430 10.61 0.31 -43.17
C VAL A 430 10.82 -0.02 -44.66
N PRO A 431 11.41 -1.17 -44.99
CA PRO A 431 11.72 -1.57 -46.37
C PRO A 431 10.45 -1.67 -47.24
N GLU A 432 10.57 -1.80 -48.58
CA GLU A 432 9.45 -1.81 -49.52
C GLU A 432 8.43 -2.89 -49.22
N GLY A 433 8.58 -3.87 -48.56
CA GLY A 433 7.57 -4.85 -48.12
C GLY A 433 6.95 -4.55 -46.77
N GLY A 434 7.31 -3.43 -46.11
CA GLY A 434 6.92 -3.14 -44.74
C GLY A 434 7.62 -4.01 -43.72
N ILE A 435 7.23 -3.85 -42.45
CA ILE A 435 7.72 -4.63 -41.32
C ILE A 435 6.56 -5.22 -40.51
N GLU A 436 6.78 -6.34 -39.83
CA GLU A 436 5.81 -7.01 -38.97
C GLU A 436 6.13 -6.70 -37.50
N ILE A 437 5.41 -5.74 -36.92
CA ILE A 437 5.62 -5.33 -35.51
C ILE A 437 4.86 -6.27 -34.58
N ARG A 438 5.56 -6.84 -33.62
CA ARG A 438 5.02 -7.74 -32.59
C ARG A 438 4.39 -6.93 -31.46
N GLU A 439 3.06 -7.06 -31.30
CA GLU A 439 2.30 -6.37 -30.24
C GLU A 439 1.58 -7.35 -29.30
N TRP A 440 1.51 -7.04 -28.01
CA TRP A 440 0.77 -7.84 -27.06
C TRP A 440 -0.73 -7.53 -27.09
N SER A 441 -1.55 -8.52 -27.45
CA SER A 441 -3.00 -8.39 -27.36
C SER A 441 -3.52 -8.87 -26.00
N LYS A 442 -4.09 -7.95 -25.22
CA LYS A 442 -4.71 -8.27 -23.92
C LYS A 442 -5.94 -9.18 -24.08
N GLU A 443 -6.67 -9.06 -25.18
CA GLU A 443 -7.85 -9.88 -25.48
C GLU A 443 -7.46 -11.32 -25.76
N LYS A 444 -6.48 -11.50 -26.66
CA LYS A 444 -5.99 -12.82 -27.09
C LYS A 444 -4.99 -13.43 -26.08
N ARG A 445 -4.42 -12.63 -25.18
CA ARG A 445 -3.29 -13.01 -24.30
C ARG A 445 -2.14 -13.65 -25.06
N ALA A 446 -1.85 -13.09 -26.21
CA ALA A 446 -0.82 -13.54 -27.12
C ALA A 446 -0.23 -12.36 -27.88
N TYR A 447 0.95 -12.53 -28.39
CA TYR A 447 1.54 -11.61 -29.34
C TYR A 447 0.80 -11.74 -30.68
N VAL A 448 0.47 -10.62 -31.29
CA VAL A 448 -0.09 -10.50 -32.65
C VAL A 448 0.88 -9.69 -33.47
N MET A 449 0.96 -10.01 -34.75
CA MET A 449 1.77 -9.25 -35.71
C MET A 449 0.90 -8.14 -36.31
N ARG A 450 1.43 -6.94 -36.39
CA ARG A 450 0.82 -5.80 -37.04
C ARG A 450 1.72 -5.36 -38.19
N HIS A 451 1.17 -5.39 -39.39
CA HIS A 451 1.86 -4.85 -40.54
C HIS A 451 2.02 -3.33 -40.43
N PHE A 452 3.18 -2.83 -40.82
CA PHE A 452 3.51 -1.41 -40.79
C PHE A 452 4.39 -1.10 -42.01
N ASP A 453 3.96 -0.19 -42.85
CA ASP A 453 4.64 0.15 -44.09
C ASP A 453 5.01 1.65 -44.22
N ALA A 454 5.57 2.04 -45.36
CA ALA A 454 5.98 3.41 -45.62
C ALA A 454 4.79 4.39 -45.66
N SER A 455 3.56 3.95 -45.92
CA SER A 455 2.37 4.81 -45.87
C SER A 455 1.98 5.14 -44.43
N ASP A 456 2.06 4.14 -43.53
CA ASP A 456 1.86 4.35 -42.09
C ASP A 456 2.89 5.33 -41.52
N LEU A 457 4.16 5.21 -41.98
CA LEU A 457 5.24 6.14 -41.58
C LEU A 457 4.94 7.58 -42.00
N ARG A 458 4.40 7.80 -43.23
CA ARG A 458 3.96 9.09 -43.70
C ARG A 458 2.76 9.65 -42.92
N GLU A 459 1.83 8.79 -42.53
CA GLU A 459 0.68 9.20 -41.75
C GLU A 459 1.10 9.71 -40.36
N ILE A 460 2.08 9.05 -39.72
CA ILE A 460 2.61 9.47 -38.41
C ILE A 460 3.44 10.74 -38.50
N TYR A 461 4.21 10.92 -39.60
CA TYR A 461 5.16 12.02 -39.78
C TYR A 461 4.87 12.85 -41.07
N PRO A 462 3.66 13.42 -41.23
CA PRO A 462 3.26 14.05 -42.51
C PRO A 462 4.07 15.27 -42.90
N GLN A 463 4.77 15.90 -41.96
CA GLN A 463 5.55 17.12 -42.20
C GLN A 463 7.05 16.86 -42.35
N ALA A 464 7.50 15.62 -42.30
CA ALA A 464 8.93 15.29 -42.38
C ALA A 464 9.39 15.30 -43.85
N GLN A 465 10.09 16.33 -44.27
CA GLN A 465 10.64 16.46 -45.63
C GLN A 465 11.61 15.33 -46.03
N SER A 466 12.23 14.67 -45.05
CA SER A 466 13.10 13.52 -45.29
C SER A 466 12.35 12.31 -45.85
N ILE A 467 11.04 12.16 -45.58
CA ILE A 467 10.20 11.05 -46.11
C ILE A 467 10.02 11.15 -47.62
N GLU A 468 9.99 12.36 -48.20
CA GLU A 468 9.88 12.54 -49.65
C GLU A 468 11.11 12.01 -50.39
N ARG A 469 12.30 12.19 -49.80
CA ARG A 469 13.60 11.78 -50.38
C ARG A 469 13.95 10.33 -50.06
N MET A 470 13.57 9.86 -48.86
CA MET A 470 13.92 8.55 -48.31
C MET A 470 12.69 7.92 -47.68
N PRO A 471 11.73 7.40 -48.47
CA PRO A 471 10.43 6.94 -47.97
C PRO A 471 10.50 5.72 -47.04
N HIS A 472 11.60 5.00 -47.03
CA HIS A 472 11.83 3.79 -46.23
C HIS A 472 12.68 4.06 -44.98
N THR A 473 13.23 5.25 -44.83
CA THR A 473 14.07 5.64 -43.67
C THR A 473 13.24 6.39 -42.65
N HIS A 474 13.33 6.02 -41.38
CA HIS A 474 12.60 6.71 -40.32
C HIS A 474 13.06 8.17 -40.14
N PRO A 475 12.19 9.17 -40.28
CA PRO A 475 12.59 10.57 -40.46
C PRO A 475 13.30 11.14 -39.23
N ILE A 476 12.84 10.79 -38.03
CA ILE A 476 13.44 11.32 -36.79
C ILE A 476 14.80 10.67 -36.52
N ILE A 477 14.97 9.38 -36.84
CA ILE A 477 16.27 8.73 -36.74
C ILE A 477 17.27 9.40 -37.71
N TYR A 478 16.84 9.62 -38.94
CA TYR A 478 17.65 10.30 -39.95
C TYR A 478 18.06 11.73 -39.52
N GLN A 479 17.07 12.54 -39.08
CA GLN A 479 17.31 13.92 -38.63
C GLN A 479 18.30 13.98 -37.47
N ASN A 480 18.10 13.13 -36.48
CA ASN A 480 18.98 13.08 -35.31
C ASN A 480 20.37 12.57 -35.65
N PHE A 481 20.52 11.62 -36.60
CA PHE A 481 21.83 11.22 -37.08
C PHE A 481 22.55 12.40 -37.76
N ILE A 482 21.87 13.17 -38.61
CA ILE A 482 22.44 14.36 -39.23
C ILE A 482 22.82 15.39 -38.18
N GLU A 483 22.00 15.63 -37.18
CA GLU A 483 22.31 16.56 -36.08
C GLU A 483 23.59 16.13 -35.33
N ILE A 484 23.72 14.86 -34.98
CA ILE A 484 24.91 14.33 -34.30
C ILE A 484 26.15 14.47 -35.22
N LEU A 485 26.00 14.10 -36.50
CA LEU A 485 27.10 14.17 -37.50
C LEU A 485 27.54 15.60 -37.84
N SER A 486 26.72 16.61 -37.56
CA SER A 486 27.05 18.02 -37.75
C SER A 486 27.93 18.61 -36.64
N LYS A 487 28.09 17.92 -35.54
CA LYS A 487 28.87 18.37 -34.39
C LYS A 487 30.37 18.12 -34.59
N PRO A 488 31.24 18.92 -33.97
CA PRO A 488 32.67 18.65 -33.96
C PRO A 488 33.03 17.33 -33.32
N ASP A 489 34.05 16.62 -33.82
CA ASP A 489 34.48 15.32 -33.35
C ASP A 489 34.74 15.26 -31.83
N ASN A 490 35.38 16.30 -31.28
CA ASN A 490 35.65 16.40 -29.84
C ASN A 490 34.37 16.52 -29.00
N GLU A 491 33.36 17.24 -29.49
CA GLU A 491 32.07 17.37 -28.86
C GLU A 491 31.33 16.03 -28.90
N CYS A 492 31.32 15.35 -30.05
CA CYS A 492 30.76 14.02 -30.21
C CYS A 492 31.37 13.00 -29.23
N GLY A 493 32.71 13.02 -29.11
CA GLY A 493 33.42 12.15 -28.15
C GLY A 493 32.97 12.35 -26.71
N SER A 494 32.79 13.60 -26.28
CA SER A 494 32.28 13.90 -24.92
C SER A 494 30.82 13.48 -24.71
N ILE A 495 29.98 13.69 -25.72
CA ILE A 495 28.55 13.24 -25.70
C ILE A 495 28.46 11.71 -25.58
N ILE A 496 29.22 10.99 -26.39
CA ILE A 496 29.25 9.54 -26.41
C ILE A 496 29.79 8.98 -25.09
N SER A 497 30.83 9.62 -24.52
CA SER A 497 31.35 9.25 -23.20
C SER A 497 30.30 9.41 -22.10
N THR A 498 29.51 10.48 -22.15
CA THR A 498 28.39 10.72 -21.22
C THR A 498 27.30 9.67 -21.40
N ALA A 499 26.92 9.32 -22.63
CA ALA A 499 25.94 8.27 -22.91
C ALA A 499 26.43 6.89 -22.44
N ASN A 500 27.70 6.56 -22.65
CA ASN A 500 28.31 5.33 -22.17
C ASN A 500 28.33 5.26 -20.64
N THR A 501 28.60 6.37 -19.96
CA THR A 501 28.55 6.45 -18.50
C THR A 501 27.13 6.18 -17.97
N ALA A 502 26.12 6.75 -18.62
CA ALA A 502 24.72 6.55 -18.27
C ALA A 502 24.25 5.08 -18.42
N LEU A 503 24.87 4.34 -19.33
CA LEU A 503 24.46 2.96 -19.66
C LEU A 503 25.41 1.88 -19.15
N LYS A 504 26.50 2.24 -18.47
CA LYS A 504 27.57 1.28 -18.06
C LYS A 504 27.07 0.13 -17.21
N GLU A 505 26.11 0.37 -16.33
CA GLU A 505 25.57 -0.62 -15.41
C GLU A 505 24.81 -1.74 -16.16
N TYR A 506 24.22 -1.43 -17.32
CA TYR A 506 23.46 -2.40 -18.12
C TYR A 506 24.35 -3.38 -18.90
N LEU A 507 25.68 -3.22 -18.85
CA LEU A 507 26.64 -4.19 -19.39
C LEU A 507 26.86 -5.39 -18.45
N ASP A 508 26.36 -5.34 -17.20
CA ASP A 508 26.37 -6.49 -16.30
C ASP A 508 25.56 -7.65 -16.90
N PRO A 509 26.12 -8.87 -17.03
CA PRO A 509 25.44 -10.00 -17.67
C PRO A 509 24.13 -10.41 -16.99
N THR A 510 24.08 -10.32 -15.65
CA THR A 510 22.88 -10.70 -14.87
C THR A 510 21.78 -9.68 -15.06
N LEU A 511 22.13 -8.39 -14.99
CA LEU A 511 21.19 -7.31 -15.28
C LEU A 511 20.70 -7.36 -16.73
N ALA A 512 21.62 -7.60 -17.69
CA ALA A 512 21.28 -7.79 -19.10
C ALA A 512 20.28 -8.94 -19.33
N MET A 513 20.47 -10.07 -18.64
CA MET A 513 19.56 -11.21 -18.72
C MET A 513 18.15 -10.86 -18.22
N ASN A 514 18.04 -10.20 -17.07
CA ASN A 514 16.75 -9.87 -16.45
C ASN A 514 16.07 -8.65 -17.08
N THR A 515 16.76 -7.92 -17.96
CA THR A 515 16.22 -6.81 -18.77
C THR A 515 16.17 -7.10 -20.27
N SER A 516 16.35 -8.38 -20.68
CA SER A 516 16.40 -8.78 -22.09
C SER A 516 15.03 -8.79 -22.79
N CYS A 517 13.97 -9.07 -22.06
CA CYS A 517 12.59 -9.10 -22.55
C CYS A 517 11.61 -8.84 -21.38
N SER A 518 10.32 -8.72 -21.68
CA SER A 518 9.31 -8.46 -20.67
C SER A 518 8.41 -9.65 -20.43
N ASP A 519 8.42 -10.15 -19.20
CA ASP A 519 7.46 -11.14 -18.68
C ASP A 519 6.18 -10.43 -18.16
N PHE A 520 6.23 -9.13 -17.94
CA PHE A 520 5.13 -8.22 -17.58
C PHE A 520 5.41 -6.81 -18.14
N CYS A 521 4.40 -5.95 -18.20
CA CYS A 521 4.55 -4.53 -18.56
C CYS A 521 3.95 -3.62 -17.49
N ILE A 522 4.30 -2.34 -17.58
CA ILE A 522 3.83 -1.27 -16.69
C ILE A 522 2.29 -1.21 -16.64
N ASP A 523 1.63 -1.29 -17.80
CA ASP A 523 0.18 -1.23 -17.89
C ASP A 523 -0.53 -2.39 -17.18
N ASP A 524 0.12 -3.53 -17.02
CA ASP A 524 -0.47 -4.71 -16.38
C ASP A 524 -0.75 -4.47 -14.88
N ALA A 525 0.04 -3.60 -14.23
CA ALA A 525 -0.13 -3.27 -12.82
C ALA A 525 -1.51 -2.69 -12.50
N MET A 526 -2.10 -1.91 -13.40
CA MET A 526 -3.38 -1.24 -13.17
C MET A 526 -4.52 -1.77 -14.06
N ASN A 527 -4.21 -2.47 -15.16
CA ASN A 527 -5.19 -2.79 -16.18
C ASN A 527 -5.34 -4.30 -16.49
N GLU A 528 -4.62 -5.18 -15.79
CA GLU A 528 -4.82 -6.63 -15.93
C GLU A 528 -6.19 -7.06 -15.34
N ARG A 529 -6.64 -8.29 -15.63
CA ARG A 529 -7.92 -8.83 -15.15
C ARG A 529 -7.99 -8.98 -13.65
N ARG A 530 -6.85 -9.28 -13.02
CA ARG A 530 -6.68 -9.46 -11.57
C ARG A 530 -5.70 -8.43 -11.04
N PRO A 531 -5.85 -7.97 -9.80
CA PRO A 531 -4.87 -7.09 -9.19
C PRO A 531 -3.48 -7.73 -9.21
N MET A 532 -2.47 -6.91 -9.41
CA MET A 532 -1.07 -7.32 -9.47
C MET A 532 -0.31 -6.87 -8.23
N SER A 533 0.49 -7.77 -7.66
CA SER A 533 1.46 -7.46 -6.62
C SER A 533 2.85 -7.59 -7.22
N LEU A 534 3.49 -6.47 -7.48
CA LEU A 534 4.85 -6.40 -8.01
C LEU A 534 5.81 -6.04 -6.89
N TYR A 535 6.80 -6.90 -6.66
CA TYR A 535 7.89 -6.67 -5.72
C TYR A 535 9.15 -6.35 -6.50
N LEU A 536 9.64 -5.12 -6.34
CA LEU A 536 10.91 -4.65 -6.86
C LEU A 536 11.97 -4.94 -5.80
N VAL A 537 12.70 -6.04 -6.01
CA VAL A 537 13.64 -6.55 -5.01
C VAL A 537 15.05 -6.07 -5.29
N THR A 538 15.69 -5.51 -4.28
CA THR A 538 17.08 -5.02 -4.35
C THR A 538 17.88 -5.59 -3.20
N PRO A 539 18.94 -6.37 -3.45
CA PRO A 539 19.91 -6.71 -2.43
C PRO A 539 20.56 -5.44 -1.85
N PRO A 540 20.81 -5.37 -0.53
CA PRO A 540 21.40 -4.18 0.09
C PRO A 540 22.77 -3.76 -0.49
N SER A 541 23.54 -4.74 -1.00
CA SER A 541 24.83 -4.51 -1.70
C SER A 541 24.70 -3.73 -3.01
N ASP A 542 23.54 -3.84 -3.67
CA ASP A 542 23.30 -3.32 -5.01
C ASP A 542 22.39 -2.09 -5.04
N LEU A 543 22.02 -1.54 -3.88
CA LEU A 543 21.08 -0.43 -3.77
C LEU A 543 21.43 0.77 -4.65
N LEU A 544 22.68 1.24 -4.59
CA LEU A 544 23.12 2.38 -5.39
C LEU A 544 23.20 2.05 -6.88
N ARG A 545 23.68 0.86 -7.20
CA ARG A 545 23.86 0.39 -8.59
C ARG A 545 22.51 0.19 -9.29
N LEU A 546 21.50 -0.33 -8.60
CA LEU A 546 20.18 -0.60 -9.16
C LEU A 546 19.18 0.56 -9.01
N ALA A 547 19.50 1.60 -8.23
CA ALA A 547 18.63 2.76 -8.08
C ALA A 547 18.18 3.37 -9.43
N PRO A 548 19.04 3.50 -10.48
CA PRO A 548 18.62 4.04 -11.77
C PRO A 548 17.50 3.24 -12.46
N ILE A 549 17.54 1.90 -12.43
CA ILE A 549 16.50 1.09 -13.09
C ILE A 549 15.15 1.19 -12.36
N PHE A 550 15.16 1.26 -11.01
CA PHE A 550 13.92 1.42 -10.26
C PHE A 550 13.36 2.84 -10.37
N ARG A 551 14.22 3.87 -10.44
CA ARG A 551 13.79 5.23 -10.80
C ARG A 551 13.12 5.24 -12.17
N LEU A 552 13.78 4.64 -13.16
CA LEU A 552 13.22 4.49 -14.50
C LEU A 552 11.83 3.84 -14.45
N PHE A 553 11.70 2.75 -13.70
CA PHE A 553 10.43 2.05 -13.56
C PHE A 553 9.31 2.94 -12.99
N PHE A 554 9.57 3.64 -11.87
CA PHE A 554 8.57 4.51 -11.24
C PHE A 554 8.20 5.71 -12.11
N GLU A 555 9.18 6.34 -12.77
CA GLU A 555 8.91 7.46 -13.65
C GLU A 555 8.13 7.05 -14.89
N MET A 556 8.47 5.94 -15.52
CA MET A 556 7.71 5.38 -16.63
C MET A 556 6.29 4.97 -16.22
N MET A 557 6.12 4.41 -15.01
CA MET A 557 4.81 4.05 -14.46
C MET A 557 3.90 5.28 -14.35
N VAL A 558 4.41 6.39 -13.83
CA VAL A 558 3.66 7.65 -13.74
C VAL A 558 3.37 8.20 -15.13
N GLN A 559 4.37 8.29 -16.00
CA GLN A 559 4.20 8.82 -17.36
C GLN A 559 3.20 8.01 -18.18
N HIS A 560 3.21 6.68 -18.04
CA HIS A 560 2.29 5.81 -18.76
C HIS A 560 0.83 6.01 -18.33
N HIS A 561 0.56 6.02 -17.02
CA HIS A 561 -0.80 6.08 -16.50
C HIS A 561 -1.38 7.49 -16.35
N ALA A 562 -0.53 8.53 -16.29
CA ALA A 562 -0.98 9.93 -16.19
C ALA A 562 -1.16 10.63 -17.54
N LYS A 563 -0.99 9.94 -18.67
CA LYS A 563 -1.08 10.53 -20.03
C LYS A 563 -2.46 11.07 -20.38
N ARG A 564 -3.54 10.52 -19.86
CA ARG A 564 -4.90 10.85 -20.26
C ARG A 564 -5.80 11.03 -19.05
N ILE A 565 -6.45 12.17 -18.98
CA ILE A 565 -7.56 12.40 -18.04
C ILE A 565 -8.75 11.59 -18.56
N GLY A 566 -9.44 10.88 -17.67
CA GLY A 566 -10.62 10.08 -18.02
C GLY A 566 -11.74 10.94 -18.61
N LYS A 567 -12.64 10.32 -19.36
CA LYS A 567 -13.87 10.99 -19.79
C LYS A 567 -14.70 11.35 -18.56
N TYR A 568 -15.35 12.51 -18.61
CA TYR A 568 -16.29 12.92 -17.58
C TYR A 568 -17.69 12.37 -17.92
N GLU A 569 -18.26 11.56 -17.04
CA GLU A 569 -19.63 11.08 -17.12
C GLU A 569 -20.40 11.62 -15.90
N HIS A 570 -21.50 12.34 -16.14
CA HIS A 570 -22.33 12.94 -15.07
C HIS A 570 -21.54 13.81 -14.07
N GLY A 571 -20.57 14.59 -14.56
CA GLY A 571 -19.73 15.48 -13.73
C GLY A 571 -18.65 14.78 -12.89
N ARG A 572 -18.46 13.46 -13.08
CA ARG A 572 -17.39 12.69 -12.41
C ARG A 572 -16.40 12.16 -13.42
N ALA A 573 -15.12 12.21 -13.09
CA ALA A 573 -14.08 11.58 -13.91
C ALA A 573 -14.26 10.07 -13.88
N LYS A 574 -14.36 9.44 -15.07
CA LYS A 574 -14.36 7.99 -15.20
C LYS A 574 -12.94 7.49 -15.08
N ALA A 575 -12.69 6.57 -14.16
CA ALA A 575 -11.39 5.96 -14.01
C ALA A 575 -10.97 5.21 -15.29
N LEU A 576 -9.75 5.47 -15.78
CA LEU A 576 -9.18 4.76 -16.94
C LEU A 576 -8.44 3.49 -16.52
N TYR A 577 -8.44 3.14 -15.24
CA TYR A 577 -7.80 1.97 -14.67
C TYR A 577 -8.83 0.99 -14.10
N LYS A 578 -8.48 -0.29 -14.08
CA LYS A 578 -9.29 -1.36 -13.46
C LYS A 578 -9.02 -1.49 -11.98
N HIS A 579 -7.76 -1.34 -11.58
CA HIS A 579 -7.28 -1.49 -10.21
C HIS A 579 -6.52 -0.24 -9.79
N LYS A 580 -6.77 0.23 -8.57
CA LYS A 580 -5.90 1.22 -7.94
C LYS A 580 -4.53 0.59 -7.69
N CYS A 581 -3.48 1.39 -7.76
CA CYS A 581 -2.13 0.92 -7.49
C CYS A 581 -1.53 1.65 -6.28
N LEU A 582 -1.09 0.89 -5.29
CA LEU A 582 -0.34 1.40 -4.15
C LEU A 582 1.16 1.31 -4.44
N PHE A 583 1.85 2.45 -4.44
CA PHE A 583 3.31 2.52 -4.45
C PHE A 583 3.79 2.48 -3.00
N LEU A 584 4.18 1.30 -2.52
CA LEU A 584 4.72 1.09 -1.18
C LEU A 584 6.25 1.16 -1.26
N MET A 585 6.79 2.29 -0.85
CA MET A 585 8.23 2.58 -0.94
C MET A 585 8.86 2.42 0.44
N ASP A 586 9.29 1.21 0.76
CA ASP A 586 10.08 0.94 1.97
C ASP A 586 11.49 1.50 1.78
N GLU A 587 11.84 2.50 2.54
CA GLU A 587 13.08 3.28 2.39
C GLU A 587 13.11 4.11 1.07
N PHE A 588 12.18 5.08 0.97
CA PHE A 588 12.07 5.96 -0.22
C PHE A 588 13.39 6.68 -0.56
N SER A 589 14.14 7.09 0.47
CA SER A 589 15.44 7.76 0.29
C SER A 589 16.47 6.92 -0.44
N SER A 590 16.35 5.58 -0.43
CA SER A 590 17.30 4.68 -1.10
C SER A 590 17.26 4.75 -2.63
N LEU A 591 16.16 5.23 -3.17
CA LEU A 591 15.99 5.42 -4.62
C LEU A 591 16.71 6.70 -5.13
N GLY A 592 17.28 7.50 -4.22
CA GLY A 592 17.92 8.75 -4.57
C GLY A 592 16.91 9.83 -5.00
N ASN A 593 17.34 10.73 -5.88
CA ASN A 593 16.53 11.86 -6.29
C ASN A 593 15.52 11.49 -7.38
N LEU A 594 14.24 11.43 -7.01
CA LEU A 594 13.06 11.23 -7.88
C LEU A 594 12.31 12.55 -8.06
N LYS A 595 12.97 13.62 -8.48
CA LYS A 595 12.36 14.97 -8.58
C LYS A 595 11.13 15.01 -9.46
N SER A 596 11.17 14.35 -10.62
CA SER A 596 10.01 14.31 -11.52
C SER A 596 8.83 13.56 -10.86
N PHE A 597 9.09 12.45 -10.20
CA PHE A 597 8.09 11.73 -9.41
C PHE A 597 7.55 12.58 -8.25
N ALA A 598 8.41 13.26 -7.50
CA ALA A 598 8.00 14.14 -6.39
C ALA A 598 7.06 15.25 -6.86
N ALA A 599 7.35 15.86 -8.02
CA ALA A 599 6.48 16.87 -8.63
C ALA A 599 5.10 16.31 -9.03
N THR A 600 5.03 15.04 -9.39
CA THR A 600 3.78 14.37 -9.80
C THR A 600 2.85 14.00 -8.65
N LEU A 601 3.34 13.94 -7.41
CA LEU A 601 2.55 13.57 -6.22
C LEU A 601 1.27 14.41 -6.06
N SER A 602 1.29 15.66 -6.52
CA SER A 602 0.13 16.56 -6.41
C SER A 602 -1.09 16.09 -7.22
N TYR A 603 -0.92 15.29 -8.28
CA TYR A 603 -2.00 14.90 -9.19
C TYR A 603 -2.18 13.41 -9.45
N ILE A 604 -1.18 12.56 -9.19
CA ILE A 604 -1.27 11.11 -9.51
C ILE A 604 -2.34 10.36 -8.74
N ALA A 605 -2.78 10.89 -7.58
CA ALA A 605 -3.92 10.36 -6.84
C ALA A 605 -5.20 10.31 -7.69
N GLY A 606 -5.40 11.30 -8.57
CA GLY A 606 -6.53 11.35 -9.51
C GLY A 606 -6.51 10.24 -10.56
N TYR A 607 -5.35 9.67 -10.83
CA TYR A 607 -5.14 8.57 -11.77
C TYR A 607 -5.13 7.18 -11.09
N GLY A 608 -5.55 7.09 -9.84
CA GLY A 608 -5.64 5.83 -9.09
C GLY A 608 -4.31 5.33 -8.52
N MET A 609 -3.28 6.15 -8.55
CA MET A 609 -1.97 5.84 -7.97
C MET A 609 -1.88 6.46 -6.57
N LYS A 610 -1.79 5.62 -5.55
CA LYS A 610 -1.60 6.02 -4.15
C LYS A 610 -0.18 5.74 -3.71
N VAL A 611 0.44 6.70 -3.06
CA VAL A 611 1.84 6.57 -2.62
C VAL A 611 1.89 6.44 -1.10
N PHE A 612 2.71 5.50 -0.64
CA PHE A 612 3.03 5.25 0.75
C PHE A 612 4.55 5.31 0.91
N LEU A 613 5.04 6.49 1.27
CA LEU A 613 6.45 6.78 1.45
C LEU A 613 6.89 6.45 2.88
N ILE A 614 7.99 5.74 3.01
CA ILE A 614 8.58 5.42 4.31
C ILE A 614 10.02 5.91 4.35
N ASN A 615 10.36 6.71 5.37
CA ASN A 615 11.68 7.28 5.59
C ASN A 615 12.10 7.11 7.06
N GLN A 616 13.39 7.14 7.33
CA GLN A 616 13.90 6.96 8.69
C GLN A 616 13.86 8.25 9.51
N GLY A 617 13.98 9.41 8.85
CA GLY A 617 13.98 10.73 9.48
C GLY A 617 13.81 11.83 8.44
N LEU A 618 13.43 13.01 8.90
CA LEU A 618 13.33 14.21 8.08
C LEU A 618 14.68 14.63 7.43
N PRO A 619 15.84 14.51 8.13
CA PRO A 619 17.14 14.85 7.53
C PRO A 619 17.46 14.08 6.26
N GLN A 620 17.03 12.82 6.11
CA GLN A 620 17.25 12.04 4.88
C GLN A 620 16.48 12.62 3.69
N ILE A 621 15.23 13.03 3.90
CA ILE A 621 14.43 13.67 2.85
C ILE A 621 15.05 15.00 2.46
N ASN A 622 15.42 15.81 3.45
CA ASN A 622 16.00 17.13 3.24
C ASN A 622 17.36 17.08 2.54
N ALA A 623 18.16 16.05 2.77
CA ALA A 623 19.44 15.88 2.08
C ALA A 623 19.29 15.63 0.59
N ILE A 624 18.22 14.95 0.16
CA ILE A 624 17.99 14.59 -1.24
C ILE A 624 17.17 15.67 -1.97
N TYR A 625 16.15 16.22 -1.32
CA TYR A 625 15.14 17.07 -1.95
C TYR A 625 15.18 18.54 -1.50
N GLY A 626 16.05 18.87 -0.54
CA GLY A 626 16.10 20.19 0.09
C GLY A 626 15.07 20.35 1.22
N ARG A 627 15.22 21.41 2.02
CA ARG A 627 14.33 21.69 3.16
C ARG A 627 12.92 22.09 2.73
N ASP A 628 12.82 22.80 1.63
CA ASP A 628 11.56 23.34 1.07
C ASP A 628 10.90 22.35 0.09
N ASN A 629 11.08 21.04 0.30
CA ASN A 629 10.50 20.03 -0.56
C ASN A 629 8.99 19.88 -0.37
N GLN A 630 8.30 19.57 -1.47
CA GLN A 630 6.84 19.43 -1.47
C GLN A 630 6.37 17.99 -1.14
N ILE A 631 7.28 17.04 -0.87
CA ILE A 631 6.93 15.62 -0.73
C ILE A 631 5.98 15.40 0.44
N LEU A 632 6.39 15.85 1.64
CA LEU A 632 5.58 15.69 2.84
C LEU A 632 4.30 16.53 2.81
N MET A 633 4.32 17.68 2.12
CA MET A 633 3.14 18.54 1.94
C MET A 633 2.06 17.87 1.09
N ASN A 634 2.45 17.04 0.11
CA ASN A 634 1.53 16.26 -0.71
C ASN A 634 1.03 14.98 0.00
N CYS A 635 1.62 14.61 1.14
CA CYS A 635 1.17 13.48 1.95
C CYS A 635 0.14 13.96 2.98
N HIS A 636 -1.13 13.72 2.68
CA HIS A 636 -2.23 14.16 3.56
C HIS A 636 -2.20 13.51 4.95
N LEU A 637 -1.73 12.28 5.04
CA LEU A 637 -1.63 11.52 6.26
C LEU A 637 -0.16 11.23 6.55
N GLN A 638 0.30 11.65 7.73
CA GLN A 638 1.66 11.42 8.19
C GLN A 638 1.66 10.59 9.45
N ILE A 639 2.47 9.54 9.47
CA ILE A 639 2.63 8.65 10.62
C ILE A 639 4.04 8.85 11.16
N ILE A 640 4.15 9.18 12.43
CA ILE A 640 5.44 9.48 13.06
C ILE A 640 5.65 8.54 14.25
N TYR A 641 6.73 7.78 14.18
CA TYR A 641 7.24 6.95 15.26
C TYR A 641 8.23 7.78 16.10
N ALA A 642 8.62 7.26 17.25
CA ALA A 642 9.64 7.90 18.08
C ALA A 642 10.92 8.19 17.26
N PRO A 643 11.22 9.46 16.90
CA PRO A 643 12.37 9.78 16.07
C PRO A 643 13.65 9.81 16.90
N ASN A 644 14.79 9.52 16.24
CA ASN A 644 16.10 9.63 16.86
C ASN A 644 16.72 11.02 16.68
N ASP A 645 16.18 11.83 15.78
CA ASP A 645 16.70 13.17 15.46
C ASP A 645 15.78 14.29 15.97
N ASN A 646 16.36 15.47 16.18
CA ASN A 646 15.65 16.63 16.71
C ASN A 646 14.74 17.29 15.66
N ASP A 647 15.14 17.28 14.41
CA ASP A 647 14.40 17.98 13.35
C ASP A 647 13.05 17.32 13.11
N THR A 648 13.00 15.99 13.09
CA THR A 648 11.76 15.23 13.02
C THR A 648 10.87 15.47 14.25
N GLY A 649 11.46 15.51 15.45
CA GLY A 649 10.70 15.79 16.67
C GLY A 649 10.05 17.17 16.66
N LYS A 650 10.79 18.21 16.30
CA LYS A 650 10.30 19.60 16.19
C LYS A 650 9.27 19.74 15.07
N TYR A 651 9.49 19.08 13.94
CA TYR A 651 8.55 19.05 12.84
C TYR A 651 7.20 18.48 13.29
N ALA A 652 7.20 17.33 13.96
CA ALA A 652 5.98 16.70 14.47
C ALA A 652 5.27 17.59 15.50
N GLU A 653 6.00 18.21 16.44
CA GLU A 653 5.47 19.15 17.41
C GLU A 653 4.77 20.33 16.73
N SER A 654 5.41 20.89 15.68
CA SER A 654 4.84 22.02 14.92
C SER A 654 3.55 21.66 14.18
N LEU A 655 3.47 20.46 13.62
CA LEU A 655 2.28 19.96 12.93
C LEU A 655 1.09 19.72 13.88
N ILE A 656 1.39 19.27 15.09
CA ILE A 656 0.39 18.93 16.10
C ILE A 656 -0.19 20.21 16.75
N GLY A 657 0.66 21.20 16.98
CA GLY A 657 0.25 22.51 17.50
C GLY A 657 0.12 22.58 19.01
N GLN A 658 -0.44 23.68 19.50
CA GLN A 658 -0.52 24.03 20.92
C GLN A 658 -1.93 23.87 21.48
N GLN A 659 -2.00 23.50 22.77
CA GLN A 659 -3.20 23.50 23.60
C GLN A 659 -3.09 24.59 24.68
N THR A 660 -4.22 25.07 25.14
CA THR A 660 -4.31 25.96 26.30
C THR A 660 -4.32 25.11 27.57
N ILE A 661 -3.41 25.41 28.49
CA ILE A 661 -3.37 24.82 29.83
C ILE A 661 -3.58 25.89 30.87
N GLN A 662 -4.19 25.52 32.00
CA GLN A 662 -4.25 26.38 33.18
C GLN A 662 -3.05 26.08 34.09
N VAL A 663 -2.31 27.09 34.40
CA VAL A 663 -1.22 27.05 35.39
C VAL A 663 -1.67 27.72 36.66
N GLU A 664 -1.63 27.01 37.77
CA GLU A 664 -1.88 27.55 39.09
C GLU A 664 -0.54 27.95 39.72
N SER A 665 -0.36 29.25 39.99
CA SER A 665 0.76 29.75 40.75
C SER A 665 0.32 30.00 42.17
N GLU A 666 1.07 29.44 43.12
CA GLU A 666 0.86 29.63 44.55
C GLU A 666 1.80 30.74 45.05
N THR A 667 1.23 31.79 45.62
CA THR A 667 2.03 32.85 46.25
C THR A 667 1.79 32.77 47.76
N ALA A 668 2.87 32.43 48.50
CA ALA A 668 2.84 32.46 49.96
C ALA A 668 3.06 33.89 50.43
N ARG A 669 2.09 34.53 51.12
CA ARG A 669 2.29 35.75 51.85
C ARG A 669 2.89 35.41 53.23
N GLY A 670 4.14 35.74 53.40
CA GLY A 670 4.80 35.61 54.70
C GLY A 670 4.23 36.58 55.74
N GLY A 671 3.62 36.04 56.81
CA GLY A 671 3.19 36.72 57.99
C GLY A 671 2.96 35.70 59.09
N TRP A 672 3.30 36.07 60.33
CA TRP A 672 3.13 35.23 61.52
C TRP A 672 1.64 34.93 61.73
N GLY A 673 1.25 33.67 61.48
CA GLY A 673 -0.08 33.15 61.80
C GLY A 673 -0.87 32.75 60.53
N LEU A 674 -1.18 31.45 60.39
CA LEU A 674 -2.02 30.80 59.39
C LEU A 674 -1.76 31.24 57.93
N SER A 675 -0.99 30.47 57.22
CA SER A 675 -0.58 30.69 55.83
C SER A 675 -1.81 30.84 54.93
N ASN A 676 -2.17 32.07 54.56
CA ASN A 676 -3.08 32.35 53.46
C ASN A 676 -2.31 32.16 52.15
N LYS A 677 -2.62 31.08 51.42
CA LYS A 677 -2.08 30.80 50.11
C LYS A 677 -3.02 31.41 49.09
N ASP A 678 -2.57 32.38 48.31
CA ASP A 678 -3.30 32.92 47.17
C ASP A 678 -2.98 32.09 45.92
N TYR A 679 -3.98 31.57 45.29
CA TYR A 679 -3.88 30.81 44.05
C TYR A 679 -4.27 31.69 42.86
N THR A 680 -3.33 32.00 42.00
CA THR A 680 -3.63 32.70 40.73
C THR A 680 -3.67 31.68 39.60
N LYS A 681 -4.80 31.63 38.88
CA LYS A 681 -4.95 30.78 37.68
C LYS A 681 -4.66 31.62 36.45
N SER A 682 -3.66 31.25 35.70
CA SER A 682 -3.34 31.84 34.40
C SER A 682 -3.46 30.81 33.29
N GLU A 683 -3.89 31.26 32.11
CA GLU A 683 -3.89 30.41 30.92
C GLU A 683 -2.59 30.61 30.12
N THR A 684 -2.02 29.55 29.66
CA THR A 684 -0.80 29.58 28.83
C THR A 684 -0.88 28.57 27.74
N GLY A 685 -0.14 28.81 26.62
CA GLY A 685 0.01 27.88 25.53
C GLY A 685 1.09 26.86 25.84
N ARG A 686 0.79 25.58 25.64
CA ARG A 686 1.77 24.49 25.66
C ARG A 686 1.58 23.62 24.41
N ALA A 687 2.68 23.15 23.81
CA ALA A 687 2.58 22.12 22.79
C ALA A 687 1.74 20.94 23.32
N LEU A 688 0.82 20.40 22.50
CA LEU A 688 -0.01 19.24 22.89
C LEU A 688 0.86 18.04 23.24
N ILE A 689 2.00 17.91 22.55
CA ILE A 689 3.10 17.01 22.84
C ILE A 689 4.39 17.70 22.41
N THR A 690 5.43 17.66 23.25
CA THR A 690 6.73 18.27 22.95
C THR A 690 7.61 17.33 22.14
N ALA A 691 8.64 17.87 21.46
CA ALA A 691 9.60 17.08 20.71
C ALA A 691 10.28 15.99 21.56
N ASP A 692 10.56 16.28 22.83
CA ASP A 692 11.15 15.31 23.75
C ASP A 692 10.18 14.21 24.18
N GLU A 693 8.89 14.53 24.32
CA GLU A 693 7.84 13.55 24.58
C GLU A 693 7.63 12.65 23.37
N ILE A 694 7.73 13.20 22.13
CA ILE A 694 7.61 12.44 20.88
C ILE A 694 8.75 11.41 20.76
N LYS A 695 9.97 11.76 21.14
CA LYS A 695 11.11 10.81 21.17
C LYS A 695 10.90 9.65 22.15
N ARG A 696 10.00 9.78 23.11
CA ARG A 696 9.71 8.77 24.14
C ARG A 696 8.40 8.00 23.90
N LEU A 697 7.84 8.05 22.71
CA LEU A 697 6.56 7.38 22.39
C LEU A 697 6.61 5.85 22.58
N GLY A 698 7.80 5.23 22.47
CA GLY A 698 7.97 3.79 22.66
C GLY A 698 7.14 2.95 21.70
N GLU A 699 6.14 2.24 22.23
CA GLU A 699 5.23 1.36 21.44
C GLU A 699 4.06 2.11 20.80
N GLU A 700 3.99 3.42 20.98
CA GLU A 700 2.93 4.25 20.37
C GLU A 700 3.43 4.96 19.12
N GLU A 701 2.49 5.44 18.33
CA GLU A 701 2.72 6.20 17.11
C GLU A 701 1.73 7.36 17.00
N LEU A 702 2.11 8.37 16.24
CA LEU A 702 1.29 9.55 15.98
C LEU A 702 0.77 9.50 14.55
N ILE A 703 -0.54 9.68 14.38
CA ILE A 703 -1.18 9.84 13.08
C ILE A 703 -1.64 11.28 12.97
N ILE A 704 -1.09 12.00 12.01
CA ILE A 704 -1.37 13.41 11.76
C ILE A 704 -1.98 13.52 10.38
N ALA A 705 -3.19 14.09 10.30
CA ALA A 705 -3.86 14.38 9.03
C ALA A 705 -4.23 15.84 8.97
N SER A 706 -4.04 16.45 7.80
CA SER A 706 -4.39 17.85 7.57
C SER A 706 -5.87 18.13 7.87
N GLY A 707 -6.14 19.14 8.65
CA GLY A 707 -7.52 19.55 9.02
C GLY A 707 -8.21 18.66 10.07
N SER A 708 -7.49 17.73 10.71
CA SER A 708 -8.03 16.82 11.73
C SER A 708 -7.17 16.84 12.99
N PRO A 709 -7.75 16.56 14.17
CA PRO A 709 -6.97 16.41 15.39
C PRO A 709 -5.97 15.24 15.25
N PRO A 710 -4.74 15.36 15.79
CA PRO A 710 -3.78 14.27 15.78
C PRO A 710 -4.25 13.09 16.62
N ILE A 711 -3.93 11.87 16.19
CA ILE A 711 -4.30 10.65 16.89
C ILE A 711 -3.04 10.02 17.46
N ARG A 712 -3.09 9.62 18.72
CA ARG A 712 -2.08 8.81 19.39
C ARG A 712 -2.61 7.38 19.51
N THR A 713 -1.89 6.41 18.97
CA THR A 713 -2.34 5.02 18.83
C THR A 713 -1.21 4.03 19.05
N ASP A 714 -1.55 2.77 19.30
CA ASP A 714 -0.58 1.70 19.49
C ASP A 714 -0.08 1.18 18.12
N LYS A 715 1.19 0.77 18.07
CA LYS A 715 1.77 0.10 16.90
C LYS A 715 1.13 -1.28 16.70
N VAL A 716 0.85 -1.62 15.46
CA VAL A 716 0.44 -2.98 15.10
C VAL A 716 1.64 -3.91 15.19
N LYS A 717 1.42 -5.14 15.67
CA LYS A 717 2.40 -6.24 15.64
C LYS A 717 1.72 -7.46 15.00
N TYR A 718 2.01 -7.72 13.72
CA TYR A 718 1.32 -8.78 12.98
C TYR A 718 1.52 -10.16 13.60
N TYR A 719 2.68 -10.41 14.19
CA TYR A 719 3.03 -11.70 14.80
C TYR A 719 2.37 -11.95 16.17
N GLU A 720 1.75 -10.95 16.79
CA GLU A 720 0.99 -11.12 18.05
C GLU A 720 -0.48 -11.44 17.79
N THR A 721 -0.95 -11.36 16.56
CA THR A 721 -2.39 -11.49 16.23
C THR A 721 -2.65 -12.69 15.36
N ASN A 722 -3.48 -13.63 15.83
CA ASN A 722 -3.92 -14.78 15.05
C ASN A 722 -4.54 -14.41 13.69
N TYR A 723 -5.09 -13.22 13.57
CA TYR A 723 -5.63 -12.69 12.31
C TYR A 723 -4.58 -12.63 11.20
N PHE A 724 -3.35 -12.20 11.50
CA PHE A 724 -2.27 -12.15 10.52
C PHE A 724 -1.49 -13.48 10.45
N LEU A 725 -1.27 -14.14 11.59
CA LEU A 725 -0.51 -15.41 11.62
C LEU A 725 -1.09 -16.48 10.70
N LYS A 726 -2.43 -16.58 10.63
CA LYS A 726 -3.13 -17.51 9.71
C LYS A 726 -2.97 -17.17 8.23
N LYS A 727 -2.49 -15.98 7.92
CA LYS A 727 -2.28 -15.50 6.56
C LYS A 727 -0.85 -15.69 6.08
N LEU A 728 0.04 -16.07 6.96
CA LEU A 728 1.42 -16.37 6.57
C LEU A 728 1.42 -17.64 5.73
N VAL A 729 1.88 -17.49 4.49
CA VAL A 729 2.03 -18.55 3.50
C VAL A 729 3.35 -18.33 2.81
N ASP A 730 4.11 -19.39 2.61
CA ASP A 730 5.40 -19.35 1.97
C ASP A 730 5.33 -18.70 0.59
N ALA A 731 6.32 -17.88 0.30
CA ALA A 731 6.42 -17.22 -0.99
C ALA A 731 6.57 -18.25 -2.13
N PRO A 732 6.02 -17.95 -3.32
CA PRO A 732 6.22 -18.82 -4.46
C PRO A 732 7.71 -18.84 -4.86
N ALA A 733 8.23 -20.02 -5.21
CA ALA A 733 9.64 -20.19 -5.60
C ALA A 733 10.01 -19.41 -6.87
N VAL A 734 9.05 -19.14 -7.73
CA VAL A 734 9.22 -18.36 -8.96
C VAL A 734 8.12 -17.32 -9.07
N SER A 735 8.48 -16.18 -9.65
CA SER A 735 7.56 -15.11 -10.00
C SER A 735 6.45 -15.59 -10.94
N ASP A 736 5.25 -15.00 -10.89
CA ASP A 736 4.30 -15.16 -11.98
C ASP A 736 4.80 -14.40 -13.22
N VAL A 737 4.31 -14.80 -14.40
CA VAL A 737 4.55 -14.13 -15.67
C VAL A 737 3.22 -13.94 -16.38
N ILE A 738 3.04 -12.79 -16.99
CA ILE A 738 1.86 -12.46 -17.81
C ILE A 738 2.12 -12.80 -19.26
N ARG A 739 3.34 -12.50 -19.73
CA ARG A 739 3.81 -12.76 -21.08
C ARG A 739 4.81 -13.90 -21.03
N GLN A 740 4.40 -15.04 -21.51
CA GLN A 740 5.26 -16.25 -21.51
C GLN A 740 6.37 -16.07 -22.55
N GLN A 741 7.56 -15.74 -22.10
CA GLN A 741 8.78 -15.70 -22.88
C GLN A 741 9.67 -16.90 -22.49
N PRO A 742 10.39 -17.52 -23.41
CA PRO A 742 11.31 -18.60 -23.10
C PRO A 742 12.32 -18.19 -22.02
N ASN A 743 12.45 -19.00 -20.96
CA ASN A 743 13.44 -18.80 -19.91
C ASN A 743 13.93 -20.17 -19.40
N PRO A 744 15.04 -20.68 -19.95
CA PRO A 744 15.58 -22.01 -19.59
C PRO A 744 15.93 -22.14 -18.10
N LEU A 745 16.46 -21.08 -17.47
CA LEU A 745 16.80 -21.09 -16.05
C LEU A 745 15.54 -21.26 -15.19
N ARG A 746 14.48 -20.52 -15.50
CA ARG A 746 13.20 -20.63 -14.83
C ARG A 746 12.60 -22.04 -14.96
N GLU A 747 12.62 -22.61 -16.14
CA GLU A 747 12.13 -23.98 -16.38
C GLU A 747 12.91 -25.01 -15.59
N ARG A 748 14.25 -24.84 -15.50
CA ARG A 748 15.13 -25.69 -14.69
C ARG A 748 14.76 -25.57 -13.21
N LEU A 749 14.59 -24.36 -12.69
CA LEU A 749 14.20 -24.10 -11.30
C LEU A 749 12.84 -24.71 -10.95
N ILE A 750 11.85 -24.57 -11.83
CA ILE A 750 10.51 -25.16 -11.65
C ILE A 750 10.63 -26.70 -11.56
N ARG A 751 11.40 -27.32 -12.45
CA ARG A 751 11.63 -28.79 -12.43
C ARG A 751 12.31 -29.24 -11.15
N GLN A 752 13.33 -28.52 -10.71
CA GLN A 752 14.04 -28.79 -9.45
C GLN A 752 13.10 -28.70 -8.24
N LYS A 753 12.34 -27.62 -8.10
CA LYS A 753 11.40 -27.43 -7.00
C LYS A 753 10.26 -28.46 -7.00
N LYS A 754 9.81 -28.90 -8.16
CA LYS A 754 8.83 -29.99 -8.27
C LYS A 754 9.42 -31.33 -7.81
N HIS A 755 10.69 -31.58 -8.06
CA HIS A 755 11.39 -32.77 -7.60
C HIS A 755 11.59 -32.76 -6.07
N GLU A 756 12.05 -31.63 -5.50
CA GLU A 756 12.21 -31.44 -4.05
C GLU A 756 10.89 -31.70 -3.30
N ARG A 757 9.78 -31.11 -3.75
CA ARG A 757 8.45 -31.35 -3.13
C ARG A 757 8.01 -32.82 -3.20
N LYS A 758 8.34 -33.54 -4.28
CA LYS A 758 8.03 -34.97 -4.37
C LYS A 758 8.85 -35.78 -3.36
N LEU A 759 10.12 -35.43 -3.17
CA LEU A 759 11.00 -36.05 -2.20
C LEU A 759 10.52 -35.81 -0.75
N GLU A 760 10.13 -34.55 -0.44
CA GLU A 760 9.58 -34.21 0.88
C GLU A 760 8.28 -34.98 1.17
N ALA A 761 7.36 -35.00 0.22
CA ALA A 761 6.12 -35.75 0.35
C ALA A 761 6.36 -37.28 0.48
N ALA A 762 7.39 -37.82 -0.13
CA ALA A 762 7.80 -39.21 0.01
C ALA A 762 8.38 -39.47 1.42
N LYS A 763 9.25 -38.57 1.92
CA LYS A 763 9.81 -38.62 3.27
C LYS A 763 8.70 -38.57 4.34
N GLU A 764 7.73 -37.65 4.23
CA GLU A 764 6.60 -37.57 5.15
C GLU A 764 5.75 -38.84 5.15
N LYS A 765 5.59 -39.51 4.00
CA LYS A 765 4.90 -40.81 3.91
C LYS A 765 5.68 -41.92 4.61
N VAL A 766 6.98 -41.93 4.51
CA VAL A 766 7.85 -42.93 5.19
C VAL A 766 7.80 -42.74 6.70
N PHE A 767 7.88 -41.50 7.21
CA PHE A 767 7.77 -41.18 8.63
C PHE A 767 6.41 -41.55 9.25
N ARG A 768 5.31 -41.53 8.46
CA ARG A 768 3.98 -41.95 8.93
C ARG A 768 3.81 -43.47 8.99
N TYR A 769 4.75 -44.22 8.44
CA TYR A 769 4.71 -45.69 8.39
C TYR A 769 5.69 -46.40 9.35
N GLU A 770 6.48 -45.64 10.15
CA GLU A 770 7.22 -46.26 11.26
C GLU A 770 6.24 -46.47 12.39
N PRO A 771 5.88 -47.74 12.72
CA PRO A 771 5.05 -48.05 13.89
C PRO A 771 5.88 -47.69 15.12
N GLU A 772 5.26 -46.97 16.06
CA GLU A 772 5.79 -46.84 17.42
C GLU A 772 6.02 -48.25 17.98
N GLY A 773 7.28 -48.65 18.06
CA GLY A 773 7.74 -49.88 18.70
C GLY A 773 7.88 -49.68 20.21
#